data_78617b8c535f21385934d0f36462d05d
#
_entry.id   78617b8c535f21385934d0f36462d05d
#
_cell.length_a   1.000
_cell.length_b   1.000
_cell.length_c   1.000
_cell.angle_alpha   90.00
_cell.angle_beta   90.00
_cell.angle_gamma   90.00
#
_symmetry.space_group_name_H-M   'P 1'
#
loop_
_entity.id
_entity.type
_entity.pdbx_description
1 polymer ?
#
loop_
_entity_poly.entity_id
_entity_poly.type
_entity_poly.pdbx_seq_one_letter_code
_entity_poly.pdbx_strand_id
1 'polypeptide(L)'
;MALFLIIAGLAAFYALALFEVKLVVWGLVALGFAAVWQMLVGAGFAPLGVGSLLYIPGVLMVILSVPFIRRLLITAPIYGAVKKILPKVSRTEQEALDAGTVGWDAELFSGQPKWNKLLDIHKPALSAEEQAFMDGPAEEVCAMIDDWDTRNNRADMPEHVWTYLKENKFLGMLISKDHGGLGFSAQAQSMIVSKVACRSIAAGISVMVPNSLGPGELLEKYGTPAQKEKYLERLANGLEVPCFALTGPHAGSDAAGMRDSGVVCYGEHEGKEVLGVKLNWDKRYITLGPVATLLGLAFNLYDPDNLLGKGTDVGITLGLIPTNHKGVEIGRRHYPARSAFMNGPNSGKDVFIPLDWIIGGTEYCGQGWRMLMECLSSGRAISLPAIGTVSIKQALRVTSAYARIRRQFSIPVGVMEGVAEPLSRIVKDAYMYEGSRAVTAAMVDEGQKPSVISALLKYRTTEAMRDRMNDALDIHGGRAVCDGPANYLFSAYQTVPVAITVEGANILTRTLITFAQGALRAHPFLYSEISAAQNENAKEGLKAFDKAFAGHTAFMLRNIAGSLFHNITLGAFASSPTQGPLKKHYQQLHRYAQSFALVGDWVVVVLGGDIKRKQMLSGRMADILSDLYLWSTTLKRWEDDGAIAEDLPVVEAIVQDRIAAIEASFQQVFANFP
;
A
#
# COMPACT_ATOMS: atom_id res chain seq x y z
N MET A 1 4.07 -13.94 -53.50
CA MET A 1 2.73 -14.32 -52.99
C MET A 1 2.85 -15.05 -51.63
N ALA A 2 3.56 -16.17 -51.55
CA ALA A 2 3.70 -16.94 -50.30
C ALA A 2 4.25 -16.12 -49.12
N LEU A 3 5.32 -15.36 -49.32
CA LEU A 3 5.87 -14.48 -48.27
C LEU A 3 4.87 -13.43 -47.78
N PHE A 4 4.10 -12.83 -48.70
CA PHE A 4 3.07 -11.86 -48.34
C PHE A 4 1.98 -12.50 -47.46
N LEU A 5 1.55 -13.74 -47.80
CA LEU A 5 0.58 -14.46 -46.98
C LEU A 5 1.11 -14.83 -45.59
N ILE A 6 2.38 -15.26 -45.52
CA ILE A 6 3.00 -15.53 -44.22
C ILE A 6 2.96 -14.27 -43.33
N ILE A 7 3.38 -13.12 -43.88
CA ILE A 7 3.36 -11.84 -43.16
C ILE A 7 1.92 -11.47 -42.77
N ALA A 8 0.95 -11.60 -43.70
CA ALA A 8 -0.45 -11.31 -43.42
C ALA A 8 -1.03 -12.26 -42.36
N GLY A 9 -0.68 -13.55 -42.40
CA GLY A 9 -1.08 -14.52 -41.39
C GLY A 9 -0.48 -14.20 -40.02
N LEU A 10 0.80 -13.93 -39.95
CA LEU A 10 1.46 -13.50 -38.69
C LEU A 10 0.82 -12.21 -38.13
N ALA A 11 0.53 -11.23 -38.99
CA ALA A 11 -0.13 -10.00 -38.58
C ALA A 11 -1.56 -10.25 -38.07
N ALA A 12 -2.32 -11.17 -38.75
CA ALA A 12 -3.66 -11.55 -38.31
C ALA A 12 -3.62 -12.24 -36.92
N PHE A 13 -2.75 -13.24 -36.74
CA PHE A 13 -2.61 -13.91 -35.45
C PHE A 13 -2.14 -12.94 -34.35
N TYR A 14 -1.25 -12.05 -34.69
CA TYR A 14 -0.81 -10.99 -33.79
C TYR A 14 -1.97 -10.07 -33.38
N ALA A 15 -2.79 -9.64 -34.32
CA ALA A 15 -3.98 -8.85 -34.05
C ALA A 15 -5.00 -9.61 -33.18
N LEU A 16 -5.20 -10.90 -33.42
CA LEU A 16 -6.07 -11.74 -32.59
C LEU A 16 -5.60 -11.79 -31.13
N ALA A 17 -4.28 -11.86 -30.90
CA ALA A 17 -3.69 -11.81 -29.57
C ALA A 17 -3.91 -10.44 -28.93
N LEU A 18 -3.59 -9.36 -29.63
CA LEU A 18 -3.66 -7.99 -29.16
C LEU A 18 -5.08 -7.58 -28.72
N PHE A 19 -6.11 -8.08 -29.43
CA PHE A 19 -7.51 -7.76 -29.17
C PHE A 19 -8.26 -8.81 -28.33
N GLU A 20 -7.57 -9.76 -27.71
CA GLU A 20 -8.16 -10.83 -26.87
C GLU A 20 -9.33 -11.56 -27.55
N VAL A 21 -9.19 -11.86 -28.83
CA VAL A 21 -10.27 -12.45 -29.62
C VAL A 21 -10.54 -13.90 -29.17
N LYS A 22 -11.80 -14.31 -29.17
CA LYS A 22 -12.22 -15.65 -28.72
C LYS A 22 -11.52 -16.77 -29.50
N LEU A 23 -11.16 -17.86 -28.82
CA LEU A 23 -10.42 -19.00 -29.37
C LEU A 23 -11.03 -19.58 -30.64
N VAL A 24 -12.37 -19.57 -30.77
CA VAL A 24 -13.05 -20.02 -32.00
C VAL A 24 -12.62 -19.20 -33.22
N VAL A 25 -12.45 -17.90 -33.08
CA VAL A 25 -12.01 -17.03 -34.18
C VAL A 25 -10.58 -17.33 -34.59
N TRP A 26 -9.69 -17.60 -33.62
CA TRP A 26 -8.33 -18.07 -33.90
C TRP A 26 -8.34 -19.34 -34.75
N GLY A 27 -9.18 -20.31 -34.38
CA GLY A 27 -9.34 -21.54 -35.13
C GLY A 27 -9.85 -21.29 -36.55
N LEU A 28 -10.89 -20.47 -36.72
CA LEU A 28 -11.45 -20.12 -38.02
C LEU A 28 -10.46 -19.37 -38.93
N VAL A 29 -9.70 -18.43 -38.37
CA VAL A 29 -8.64 -17.70 -39.11
C VAL A 29 -7.52 -18.66 -39.51
N ALA A 30 -7.11 -19.58 -38.64
CA ALA A 30 -6.11 -20.60 -38.98
C ALA A 30 -6.58 -21.51 -40.11
N LEU A 31 -7.83 -21.97 -40.05
CA LEU A 31 -8.44 -22.81 -41.10
C LEU A 31 -8.59 -22.05 -42.42
N GLY A 32 -9.05 -20.80 -42.37
CA GLY A 32 -9.16 -19.95 -43.54
C GLY A 32 -7.78 -19.69 -44.19
N PHE A 33 -6.77 -19.43 -43.38
CA PHE A 33 -5.40 -19.26 -43.86
C PHE A 33 -4.86 -20.56 -44.50
N ALA A 34 -5.08 -21.70 -43.86
CA ALA A 34 -4.70 -23.02 -44.41
C ALA A 34 -5.38 -23.31 -45.74
N ALA A 35 -6.67 -22.99 -45.88
CA ALA A 35 -7.42 -23.19 -47.11
C ALA A 35 -6.88 -22.29 -48.25
N VAL A 36 -6.66 -21.00 -47.98
CA VAL A 36 -6.06 -20.09 -48.98
C VAL A 36 -4.67 -20.54 -49.37
N TRP A 37 -3.86 -21.00 -48.42
CA TRP A 37 -2.53 -21.54 -48.71
C TRP A 37 -2.60 -22.75 -49.64
N GLN A 38 -3.53 -23.68 -49.39
CA GLN A 38 -3.72 -24.88 -50.22
C GLN A 38 -4.11 -24.53 -51.66
N MET A 39 -4.97 -23.51 -51.85
CA MET A 39 -5.32 -23.00 -53.18
C MET A 39 -4.09 -22.48 -53.95
N LEU A 40 -3.20 -21.77 -53.25
CA LEU A 40 -1.98 -21.25 -53.84
C LEU A 40 -0.94 -22.33 -54.18
N VAL A 41 -0.87 -23.40 -53.39
CA VAL A 41 -0.09 -24.60 -53.70
C VAL A 41 -0.59 -25.21 -54.99
N GLY A 42 -1.91 -25.41 -55.12
CA GLY A 42 -2.53 -25.93 -56.34
C GLY A 42 -2.31 -25.05 -57.58
N ALA A 43 -2.15 -23.76 -57.42
CA ALA A 43 -1.83 -22.80 -58.47
C ALA A 43 -0.31 -22.62 -58.72
N GLY A 44 0.58 -23.33 -58.02
CA GLY A 44 2.05 -23.23 -58.14
C GLY A 44 2.69 -22.02 -57.51
N PHE A 45 1.96 -21.25 -56.68
CA PHE A 45 2.48 -20.01 -56.05
C PHE A 45 3.01 -20.19 -54.62
N ALA A 46 2.87 -21.38 -54.01
CA ALA A 46 3.31 -21.66 -52.67
C ALA A 46 3.90 -23.08 -52.53
N PRO A 47 4.88 -23.32 -51.63
CA PRO A 47 5.44 -24.65 -51.39
C PRO A 47 4.46 -25.56 -50.65
N LEU A 48 4.54 -26.87 -50.95
CA LEU A 48 3.80 -27.91 -50.25
C LEU A 48 4.11 -27.91 -48.75
N GLY A 49 3.10 -28.05 -47.92
CA GLY A 49 3.23 -28.41 -46.51
C GLY A 49 3.04 -27.28 -45.48
N VAL A 50 3.47 -26.04 -45.73
CA VAL A 50 3.48 -24.97 -44.71
C VAL A 50 2.07 -24.58 -44.25
N GLY A 51 1.11 -24.39 -45.16
CA GLY A 51 -0.26 -24.02 -44.79
C GLY A 51 -1.06 -25.21 -44.26
N SER A 52 -0.74 -26.42 -44.69
CA SER A 52 -1.42 -27.65 -44.22
C SER A 52 -1.17 -27.90 -42.72
N LEU A 53 -0.03 -27.43 -42.19
CA LEU A 53 0.27 -27.54 -40.76
C LEU A 53 -0.70 -26.75 -39.88
N LEU A 54 -1.42 -25.75 -40.42
CA LEU A 54 -2.38 -24.94 -39.66
C LEU A 54 -3.79 -25.59 -39.58
N TYR A 55 -4.09 -26.63 -40.37
CA TYR A 55 -5.38 -27.33 -40.25
C TYR A 55 -5.55 -27.98 -38.89
N ILE A 56 -4.51 -28.69 -38.39
CA ILE A 56 -4.57 -29.39 -37.11
C ILE A 56 -4.79 -28.39 -35.95
N PRO A 57 -3.93 -27.37 -35.73
CA PRO A 57 -4.17 -26.41 -34.67
C PRO A 57 -5.47 -25.62 -34.87
N GLY A 58 -5.87 -25.29 -36.10
CA GLY A 58 -7.14 -24.62 -36.38
C GLY A 58 -8.35 -25.43 -35.94
N VAL A 59 -8.41 -26.73 -36.29
CA VAL A 59 -9.47 -27.63 -35.83
C VAL A 59 -9.43 -27.80 -34.32
N LEU A 60 -8.24 -27.97 -33.73
CA LEU A 60 -8.10 -28.11 -32.29
C LEU A 60 -8.60 -26.85 -31.55
N MET A 61 -8.28 -25.65 -32.03
CA MET A 61 -8.78 -24.39 -31.44
C MET A 61 -10.29 -24.26 -31.50
N VAL A 62 -10.92 -24.66 -32.62
CA VAL A 62 -12.38 -24.69 -32.74
C VAL A 62 -12.98 -25.70 -31.75
N ILE A 63 -12.45 -26.92 -31.68
CA ILE A 63 -12.92 -27.96 -30.74
C ILE A 63 -12.76 -27.48 -29.28
N LEU A 64 -11.59 -26.93 -28.92
CA LEU A 64 -11.28 -26.45 -27.59
C LEU A 64 -12.03 -25.14 -27.22
N SER A 65 -12.61 -24.46 -28.20
CA SER A 65 -13.50 -23.32 -27.92
C SER A 65 -14.81 -23.75 -27.24
N VAL A 66 -15.19 -25.04 -27.36
CA VAL A 66 -16.34 -25.62 -26.67
C VAL A 66 -15.97 -25.87 -25.19
N PRO A 67 -16.60 -25.19 -24.23
CA PRO A 67 -16.19 -25.23 -22.82
C PRO A 67 -16.18 -26.62 -22.20
N PHE A 68 -17.11 -27.52 -22.62
CA PHE A 68 -17.16 -28.89 -22.12
C PHE A 68 -15.91 -29.70 -22.54
N ILE A 69 -15.51 -29.59 -23.80
CA ILE A 69 -14.36 -30.34 -24.36
C ILE A 69 -13.07 -29.77 -23.76
N ARG A 70 -12.93 -28.44 -23.69
CA ARG A 70 -11.78 -27.77 -23.08
C ARG A 70 -11.61 -28.17 -21.61
N ARG A 71 -12.72 -28.19 -20.84
CA ARG A 71 -12.67 -28.64 -19.44
C ARG A 71 -12.19 -30.08 -19.32
N LEU A 72 -12.68 -30.97 -20.17
CA LEU A 72 -12.29 -32.37 -20.09
C LEU A 72 -10.81 -32.60 -20.44
N LEU A 73 -10.34 -31.98 -21.54
CA LEU A 73 -9.03 -32.28 -22.10
C LEU A 73 -7.89 -31.46 -21.53
N ILE A 74 -8.14 -30.20 -21.15
CA ILE A 74 -7.11 -29.25 -20.72
C ILE A 74 -7.32 -28.81 -19.28
N THR A 75 -8.49 -28.22 -18.97
CA THR A 75 -8.65 -27.51 -17.71
C THR A 75 -8.74 -28.46 -16.52
N ALA A 76 -9.37 -29.63 -16.62
CA ALA A 76 -9.47 -30.57 -15.50
C ALA A 76 -8.10 -31.14 -15.05
N PRO A 77 -7.19 -31.57 -15.95
CA PRO A 77 -5.84 -31.97 -15.58
C PRO A 77 -5.05 -30.82 -14.88
N ILE A 78 -5.11 -29.60 -15.46
CA ILE A 78 -4.44 -28.42 -14.88
C ILE A 78 -5.03 -28.07 -13.53
N TYR A 79 -6.35 -28.03 -13.39
CA TYR A 79 -7.05 -27.78 -12.13
C TYR A 79 -6.64 -28.78 -11.04
N GLY A 80 -6.54 -30.07 -11.40
CA GLY A 80 -6.07 -31.12 -10.50
C GLY A 80 -4.62 -30.93 -10.04
N ALA A 81 -3.74 -30.47 -10.93
CA ALA A 81 -2.36 -30.16 -10.63
C ALA A 81 -2.25 -28.89 -9.73
N VAL A 82 -2.93 -27.82 -10.12
CA VAL A 82 -2.96 -26.56 -9.37
C VAL A 82 -3.49 -26.79 -7.95
N LYS A 83 -4.56 -27.55 -7.78
CA LYS A 83 -5.13 -27.87 -6.46
C LYS A 83 -4.14 -28.60 -5.54
N LYS A 84 -3.19 -29.36 -6.09
CA LYS A 84 -2.15 -30.06 -5.34
C LYS A 84 -0.96 -29.16 -4.94
N ILE A 85 -0.66 -28.17 -5.80
CA ILE A 85 0.52 -27.29 -5.66
C ILE A 85 0.19 -26.07 -4.84
N LEU A 86 -1.06 -25.58 -4.88
CA LEU A 86 -1.47 -24.39 -4.14
C LEU A 86 -1.36 -24.63 -2.63
N PRO A 87 -0.58 -23.81 -1.92
CA PRO A 87 -0.58 -23.85 -0.47
C PRO A 87 -1.97 -23.47 0.05
N LYS A 88 -2.38 -24.08 1.15
CA LYS A 88 -3.58 -23.62 1.85
C LYS A 88 -3.34 -22.18 2.30
N VAL A 89 -4.19 -21.26 1.87
CA VAL A 89 -4.19 -19.89 2.38
C VAL A 89 -4.63 -19.96 3.84
N SER A 90 -3.85 -19.37 4.74
CA SER A 90 -4.24 -19.32 6.15
C SER A 90 -5.45 -18.40 6.33
N ARG A 91 -6.20 -18.60 7.43
CA ARG A 91 -7.35 -17.74 7.76
C ARG A 91 -6.96 -16.26 7.78
N THR A 92 -5.86 -15.92 8.42
CA THR A 92 -5.38 -14.53 8.52
C THR A 92 -4.94 -13.96 7.17
N GLU A 93 -4.37 -14.78 6.28
CA GLU A 93 -4.02 -14.35 4.92
C GLU A 93 -5.27 -14.10 4.07
N GLN A 94 -6.29 -14.96 4.19
CA GLN A 94 -7.57 -14.78 3.52
C GLN A 94 -8.27 -13.50 4.00
N GLU A 95 -8.36 -13.29 5.31
CA GLU A 95 -8.91 -12.07 5.90
C GLU A 95 -8.17 -10.82 5.43
N ALA A 96 -6.83 -10.88 5.29
CA ALA A 96 -6.05 -9.78 4.75
C ALA A 96 -6.31 -9.54 3.25
N LEU A 97 -6.52 -10.61 2.46
CA LEU A 97 -6.90 -10.50 1.05
C LEU A 97 -8.30 -9.90 0.86
N ASP A 98 -9.23 -10.22 1.72
CA ASP A 98 -10.63 -9.75 1.63
C ASP A 98 -10.81 -8.30 2.14
N ALA A 99 -9.91 -7.84 3.03
CA ALA A 99 -10.05 -6.56 3.72
C ALA A 99 -9.80 -5.30 2.88
N GLY A 100 -9.07 -5.39 1.75
CA GLY A 100 -8.76 -4.20 0.95
C GLY A 100 -9.45 -4.17 -0.41
N THR A 101 -9.39 -3.03 -1.06
CA THR A 101 -9.82 -2.84 -2.45
C THR A 101 -8.62 -2.71 -3.38
N VAL A 102 -8.80 -3.04 -4.65
CA VAL A 102 -7.84 -2.71 -5.70
C VAL A 102 -8.21 -1.35 -6.29
N GLY A 103 -7.20 -0.54 -6.57
CA GLY A 103 -7.35 0.78 -7.14
C GLY A 103 -6.60 0.90 -8.47
N TRP A 104 -5.84 1.97 -8.64
CA TRP A 104 -5.02 2.20 -9.81
C TRP A 104 -3.94 1.11 -10.04
N ASP A 105 -3.51 0.43 -9.00
CA ASP A 105 -2.59 -0.71 -9.08
C ASP A 105 -3.14 -1.84 -9.98
N ALA A 106 -4.45 -2.12 -9.96
CA ALA A 106 -5.05 -3.11 -10.84
C ALA A 106 -4.92 -2.74 -12.33
N GLU A 107 -4.97 -1.45 -12.67
CA GLU A 107 -4.77 -0.99 -14.05
C GLU A 107 -3.31 -1.19 -14.49
N LEU A 108 -2.35 -1.00 -13.59
CA LEU A 108 -0.94 -1.29 -13.86
C LEU A 108 -0.69 -2.79 -14.04
N PHE A 109 -1.30 -3.64 -13.20
CA PHE A 109 -1.25 -5.10 -13.35
C PHE A 109 -1.97 -5.60 -14.62
N SER A 110 -2.95 -4.86 -15.12
CA SER A 110 -3.63 -5.23 -16.37
C SER A 110 -2.74 -5.10 -17.60
N GLY A 111 -1.72 -4.26 -17.56
CA GLY A 111 -0.86 -3.92 -18.70
C GLY A 111 -1.54 -3.02 -19.74
N GLN A 112 -2.81 -2.67 -19.56
CA GLN A 112 -3.55 -1.75 -20.41
C GLN A 112 -4.32 -0.75 -19.55
N PRO A 113 -3.62 0.26 -19.00
CA PRO A 113 -4.22 1.19 -18.05
C PRO A 113 -5.36 1.97 -18.69
N LYS A 114 -6.52 1.95 -18.04
CA LYS A 114 -7.68 2.77 -18.35
C LYS A 114 -7.50 4.12 -17.65
N TRP A 115 -7.01 5.10 -18.37
CA TRP A 115 -6.58 6.40 -17.84
C TRP A 115 -7.64 7.12 -17.02
N ASN A 116 -8.92 6.98 -17.37
CA ASN A 116 -10.02 7.52 -16.58
C ASN A 116 -10.01 7.06 -15.12
N LYS A 117 -9.57 5.83 -14.84
CA LYS A 117 -9.42 5.31 -13.47
C LYS A 117 -8.41 6.09 -12.62
N LEU A 118 -7.44 6.74 -13.25
CA LEU A 118 -6.51 7.64 -12.59
C LEU A 118 -7.03 9.08 -12.59
N LEU A 119 -7.46 9.55 -13.77
CA LEU A 119 -7.78 10.97 -13.98
C LEU A 119 -9.09 11.39 -13.32
N ASP A 120 -10.05 10.46 -13.18
CA ASP A 120 -11.33 10.70 -12.49
C ASP A 120 -11.19 10.73 -10.95
N ILE A 121 -10.05 10.31 -10.38
CA ILE A 121 -9.78 10.55 -8.96
C ILE A 121 -9.81 12.06 -8.74
N HIS A 122 -10.66 12.52 -7.84
CA HIS A 122 -10.86 13.97 -7.65
C HIS A 122 -9.58 14.67 -7.21
N LYS A 123 -9.40 15.91 -7.63
CA LYS A 123 -8.29 16.74 -7.13
C LYS A 123 -8.50 16.98 -5.64
N PRO A 124 -7.55 16.58 -4.77
CA PRO A 124 -7.70 16.80 -3.33
C PRO A 124 -7.78 18.28 -2.99
N ALA A 125 -8.79 18.66 -2.25
CA ALA A 125 -8.97 20.01 -1.74
C ALA A 125 -9.49 19.96 -0.30
N LEU A 126 -9.10 20.92 0.51
CA LEU A 126 -9.66 21.10 1.84
C LEU A 126 -11.03 21.80 1.77
N SER A 127 -11.97 21.38 2.60
CA SER A 127 -13.16 22.16 2.89
C SER A 127 -12.80 23.49 3.59
N ALA A 128 -13.72 24.42 3.63
CA ALA A 128 -13.51 25.71 4.32
C ALA A 128 -13.19 25.52 5.81
N GLU A 129 -13.80 24.52 6.46
CA GLU A 129 -13.56 24.20 7.87
C GLU A 129 -12.16 23.59 8.07
N GLU A 130 -11.77 22.64 7.20
CA GLU A 130 -10.44 22.02 7.24
C GLU A 130 -9.34 23.06 6.96
N GLN A 131 -9.58 23.98 6.02
CA GLN A 131 -8.65 25.09 5.75
C GLN A 131 -8.55 26.02 6.95
N ALA A 132 -9.66 26.38 7.58
CA ALA A 132 -9.65 27.21 8.79
C ALA A 132 -8.89 26.54 9.94
N PHE A 133 -9.01 25.20 10.08
CA PHE A 133 -8.24 24.46 11.04
C PHE A 133 -6.72 24.48 10.74
N MET A 134 -6.37 24.37 9.46
CA MET A 134 -4.98 24.46 9.02
C MET A 134 -4.36 25.85 9.29
N ASP A 135 -5.14 26.91 9.09
CA ASP A 135 -4.68 28.30 9.21
C ASP A 135 -4.75 28.83 10.66
N GLY A 136 -5.60 28.25 11.51
CA GLY A 136 -5.75 28.56 12.92
C GLY A 136 -5.08 27.52 13.82
N PRO A 137 -5.80 26.51 14.32
CA PRO A 137 -5.28 25.58 15.34
C PRO A 137 -3.97 24.89 14.98
N ALA A 138 -3.78 24.48 13.71
CA ALA A 138 -2.55 23.84 13.30
C ALA A 138 -1.35 24.81 13.25
N GLU A 139 -1.57 26.08 12.92
CA GLU A 139 -0.53 27.12 13.00
C GLU A 139 -0.19 27.46 14.44
N GLU A 140 -1.21 27.63 15.28
CA GLU A 140 -1.06 27.99 16.69
C GLU A 140 -0.28 26.92 17.45
N VAL A 141 -0.59 25.63 17.29
CA VAL A 141 0.18 24.55 17.94
C VAL A 141 1.63 24.53 17.46
N CYS A 142 1.88 24.79 16.18
CA CYS A 142 3.24 24.89 15.65
C CYS A 142 4.02 26.05 16.28
N ALA A 143 3.36 27.17 16.54
CA ALA A 143 3.99 28.33 17.21
C ALA A 143 4.31 28.05 18.69
N MET A 144 3.51 27.21 19.37
CA MET A 144 3.73 26.86 20.79
C MET A 144 4.90 25.89 20.98
N ILE A 145 5.29 25.10 19.97
CA ILE A 145 6.29 24.04 20.14
C ILE A 145 7.71 24.60 19.96
N ASP A 146 8.53 24.44 20.98
CA ASP A 146 9.98 24.46 20.86
C ASP A 146 10.49 23.02 20.74
N ASP A 147 10.90 22.60 19.53
CA ASP A 147 11.34 21.23 19.27
C ASP A 147 12.66 20.91 20.01
N TRP A 148 13.54 21.88 20.18
CA TRP A 148 14.79 21.68 20.93
C TRP A 148 14.52 21.41 22.40
N ASP A 149 13.69 22.22 23.07
CA ASP A 149 13.27 22.01 24.47
C ASP A 149 12.54 20.67 24.63
N THR A 150 11.63 20.38 23.73
CA THR A 150 10.88 19.11 23.67
C THR A 150 11.80 17.89 23.62
N ARG A 151 12.82 17.91 22.77
CA ARG A 151 13.73 16.76 22.57
C ARG A 151 14.80 16.63 23.64
N ASN A 152 15.43 17.74 24.03
CA ASN A 152 16.67 17.70 24.79
C ASN A 152 16.51 17.98 26.27
N ASN A 153 15.54 18.81 26.67
CA ASN A 153 15.33 19.16 28.06
C ASN A 153 14.19 18.33 28.69
N ARG A 154 13.05 18.21 28.00
CA ARG A 154 11.86 17.56 28.55
C ARG A 154 11.75 16.11 28.16
N ALA A 155 12.20 15.76 26.97
CA ALA A 155 11.92 14.48 26.27
C ALA A 155 10.41 14.18 26.15
N ASP A 156 9.58 15.21 26.15
CA ASP A 156 8.13 15.20 26.00
C ASP A 156 7.64 16.58 25.56
N MET A 157 6.43 16.65 25.03
CA MET A 157 5.77 17.94 24.78
C MET A 157 5.40 18.61 26.10
N PRO A 158 5.50 19.94 26.20
CA PRO A 158 5.02 20.67 27.35
C PRO A 158 3.53 20.46 27.61
N GLU A 159 3.10 20.53 28.87
CA GLU A 159 1.70 20.29 29.25
C GLU A 159 0.71 21.20 28.51
N HIS A 160 1.06 22.48 28.31
CA HIS A 160 0.19 23.40 27.55
C HIS A 160 0.01 23.01 26.11
N VAL A 161 0.98 22.34 25.47
CA VAL A 161 0.86 21.81 24.12
C VAL A 161 -0.06 20.58 24.11
N TRP A 162 0.09 19.67 25.09
CA TRP A 162 -0.83 18.54 25.25
C TRP A 162 -2.27 19.00 25.46
N THR A 163 -2.48 20.01 26.33
CA THR A 163 -3.79 20.59 26.58
C THR A 163 -4.39 21.17 25.30
N TYR A 164 -3.62 21.97 24.57
CA TYR A 164 -4.07 22.55 23.31
C TYR A 164 -4.46 21.51 22.26
N LEU A 165 -3.66 20.45 22.09
CA LEU A 165 -3.93 19.34 21.16
C LEU A 165 -5.26 18.63 21.51
N LYS A 166 -5.54 18.43 22.79
CA LYS A 166 -6.78 17.80 23.29
C LYS A 166 -7.98 18.70 23.08
N GLU A 167 -7.93 19.95 23.56
CA GLU A 167 -9.03 20.92 23.48
C GLU A 167 -9.45 21.23 22.04
N ASN A 168 -8.48 21.26 21.11
CA ASN A 168 -8.72 21.48 19.69
C ASN A 168 -8.93 20.17 18.90
N LYS A 169 -9.14 19.04 19.58
CA LYS A 169 -9.52 17.74 18.97
C LYS A 169 -8.54 17.19 17.94
N PHE A 170 -7.26 17.48 18.03
CA PHE A 170 -6.24 16.89 17.16
C PHE A 170 -6.18 15.36 17.25
N LEU A 171 -6.59 14.78 18.40
CA LEU A 171 -6.62 13.34 18.61
C LEU A 171 -7.88 12.67 18.05
N GLY A 172 -8.88 13.45 17.62
CA GLY A 172 -10.18 13.00 17.12
C GLY A 172 -10.52 13.50 15.72
N MET A 173 -9.53 13.73 14.86
CA MET A 173 -9.76 14.24 13.50
C MET A 173 -10.60 13.31 12.64
N LEU A 174 -10.42 11.99 12.77
CA LEU A 174 -11.17 10.99 12.00
C LEU A 174 -12.54 10.65 12.63
N ILE A 175 -12.73 10.93 13.93
CA ILE A 175 -14.01 10.64 14.59
C ILE A 175 -15.08 11.55 14.02
N SER A 176 -16.24 10.99 13.71
CA SER A 176 -17.35 11.73 13.10
C SER A 176 -17.86 12.87 13.98
N LYS A 177 -18.49 13.86 13.37
CA LYS A 177 -19.12 14.99 14.08
C LYS A 177 -20.26 14.52 14.98
N ASP A 178 -20.98 13.48 14.59
CA ASP A 178 -22.06 12.88 15.36
C ASP A 178 -21.57 12.31 16.70
N HIS A 179 -20.29 11.95 16.77
CA HIS A 179 -19.62 11.46 17.96
C HIS A 179 -18.64 12.49 18.58
N GLY A 180 -18.83 13.77 18.28
CA GLY A 180 -18.05 14.85 18.89
C GLY A 180 -16.65 15.06 18.30
N GLY A 181 -16.26 14.35 17.24
CA GLY A 181 -15.01 14.55 16.53
C GLY A 181 -15.06 15.65 15.47
N LEU A 182 -14.04 15.72 14.63
CA LEU A 182 -13.95 16.69 13.53
C LEU A 182 -14.50 16.14 12.22
N GLY A 183 -14.48 14.81 12.01
CA GLY A 183 -14.92 14.17 10.76
C GLY A 183 -14.16 14.65 9.53
N PHE A 184 -12.86 14.91 9.68
CA PHE A 184 -12.01 15.44 8.63
C PHE A 184 -11.64 14.39 7.59
N SER A 185 -11.47 14.85 6.35
CA SER A 185 -11.02 14.02 5.22
C SER A 185 -9.62 13.46 5.46
N ALA A 186 -9.28 12.37 4.74
CA ALA A 186 -7.93 11.82 4.72
C ALA A 186 -6.90 12.84 4.23
N GLN A 187 -7.29 13.69 3.27
CA GLN A 187 -6.46 14.79 2.79
C GLN A 187 -6.16 15.79 3.91
N ALA A 188 -7.16 16.21 4.67
CA ALA A 188 -6.97 17.15 5.79
C ALA A 188 -6.10 16.53 6.88
N GLN A 189 -6.36 15.30 7.29
CA GLN A 189 -5.54 14.58 8.26
C GLN A 189 -4.07 14.52 7.81
N SER A 190 -3.83 14.13 6.56
CA SER A 190 -2.48 14.08 5.97
C SER A 190 -1.78 15.43 6.00
N MET A 191 -2.48 16.52 5.68
CA MET A 191 -1.91 17.87 5.66
C MET A 191 -1.65 18.41 7.08
N ILE A 192 -2.58 18.18 8.02
CA ILE A 192 -2.43 18.61 9.41
C ILE A 192 -1.25 17.87 10.07
N VAL A 193 -1.19 16.54 9.91
CA VAL A 193 -0.05 15.75 10.40
C VAL A 193 1.25 16.24 9.77
N SER A 194 1.28 16.51 8.47
CA SER A 194 2.44 17.08 7.78
C SER A 194 2.87 18.41 8.40
N LYS A 195 1.94 19.34 8.61
CA LYS A 195 2.25 20.66 9.19
C LYS A 195 2.84 20.57 10.60
N VAL A 196 2.20 19.80 11.47
CA VAL A 196 2.67 19.60 12.84
C VAL A 196 4.02 18.86 12.86
N ALA A 197 4.20 17.82 12.04
CA ALA A 197 5.46 17.08 11.93
C ALA A 197 6.61 17.93 11.37
N CYS A 198 6.32 18.87 10.47
CA CYS A 198 7.32 19.82 9.98
C CYS A 198 7.92 20.68 11.10
N ARG A 199 7.12 21.02 12.11
CA ARG A 199 7.58 21.76 13.29
C ARG A 199 8.23 20.85 14.31
N SER A 200 7.61 19.72 14.63
CA SER A 200 8.13 18.70 15.55
C SER A 200 7.62 17.32 15.15
N ILE A 201 8.54 16.44 14.82
CA ILE A 201 8.21 15.03 14.50
C ILE A 201 7.54 14.33 15.70
N ALA A 202 7.97 14.65 16.92
CA ALA A 202 7.37 14.07 18.13
C ALA A 202 5.89 14.46 18.28
N ALA A 203 5.55 15.72 18.04
CA ALA A 203 4.16 16.19 18.05
C ALA A 203 3.37 15.57 16.89
N GLY A 204 3.94 15.52 15.68
CA GLY A 204 3.31 14.87 14.51
C GLY A 204 2.97 13.41 14.77
N ILE A 205 3.88 12.62 15.37
CA ILE A 205 3.63 11.23 15.75
C ILE A 205 2.52 11.13 16.81
N SER A 206 2.51 12.02 17.79
CA SER A 206 1.49 12.02 18.85
C SER A 206 0.08 12.32 18.32
N VAL A 207 -0.04 13.18 17.32
CA VAL A 207 -1.31 13.46 16.61
C VAL A 207 -1.69 12.34 15.65
N MET A 208 -0.70 11.79 14.93
CA MET A 208 -0.89 10.77 13.90
C MET A 208 -1.52 9.48 14.45
N VAL A 209 -1.01 8.98 15.58
CA VAL A 209 -1.35 7.64 16.09
C VAL A 209 -2.82 7.50 16.51
N PRO A 210 -3.44 8.41 17.27
CA PRO A 210 -4.88 8.34 17.54
C PRO A 210 -5.75 8.30 16.29
N ASN A 211 -5.31 8.95 15.21
CA ASN A 211 -6.01 9.08 13.94
C ASN A 211 -5.62 8.00 12.90
N SER A 212 -4.83 7.00 13.25
CA SER A 212 -4.46 5.93 12.31
C SER A 212 -4.39 4.54 12.94
N LEU A 213 -3.83 4.43 14.14
CA LEU A 213 -3.61 3.17 14.87
C LEU A 213 -4.33 3.17 16.23
N GLY A 214 -5.11 4.20 16.53
CA GLY A 214 -5.92 4.25 17.74
C GLY A 214 -7.21 3.43 17.61
N PRO A 215 -7.88 3.12 18.71
CA PRO A 215 -9.17 2.43 18.69
C PRO A 215 -10.32 3.27 18.11
N GLY A 216 -10.12 4.57 17.84
CA GLY A 216 -11.16 5.47 17.34
C GLY A 216 -11.82 4.98 16.05
N GLU A 217 -11.04 4.68 15.00
CA GLU A 217 -11.55 4.16 13.72
C GLU A 217 -12.21 2.77 13.90
N LEU A 218 -11.61 1.92 14.73
CA LEU A 218 -12.19 0.61 15.04
C LEU A 218 -13.54 0.74 15.73
N LEU A 219 -13.69 1.69 16.67
CA LEU A 219 -14.96 1.96 17.35
C LEU A 219 -16.00 2.57 16.42
N GLU A 220 -15.62 3.56 15.58
CA GLU A 220 -16.53 4.13 14.59
C GLU A 220 -17.14 3.05 13.70
N LYS A 221 -16.32 2.11 13.26
CA LYS A 221 -16.72 1.11 12.29
C LYS A 221 -17.40 -0.10 12.92
N TYR A 222 -16.88 -0.60 14.03
CA TYR A 222 -17.25 -1.89 14.62
C TYR A 222 -17.80 -1.79 16.04
N GLY A 223 -17.62 -0.67 16.72
CA GLY A 223 -18.08 -0.49 18.10
C GLY A 223 -19.57 -0.72 18.27
N THR A 224 -19.97 -1.34 19.38
CA THR A 224 -21.39 -1.39 19.76
C THR A 224 -21.90 0.02 20.03
N PRO A 225 -23.22 0.29 19.97
CA PRO A 225 -23.76 1.61 20.31
C PRO A 225 -23.30 2.11 21.68
N ALA A 226 -23.26 1.25 22.69
CA ALA A 226 -22.78 1.60 24.03
C ALA A 226 -21.28 1.94 24.07
N GLN A 227 -20.45 1.23 23.28
CA GLN A 227 -19.02 1.54 23.18
C GLN A 227 -18.79 2.87 22.47
N LYS A 228 -19.53 3.16 21.39
CA LYS A 228 -19.45 4.43 20.67
C LYS A 228 -19.84 5.60 21.56
N GLU A 229 -20.99 5.51 22.23
CA GLU A 229 -21.47 6.51 23.17
C GLU A 229 -20.46 6.76 24.32
N LYS A 230 -19.88 5.68 24.86
CA LYS A 230 -18.96 5.77 25.99
C LYS A 230 -17.60 6.38 25.64
N TYR A 231 -17.05 6.04 24.47
CA TYR A 231 -15.64 6.29 24.18
C TYR A 231 -15.37 7.33 23.09
N LEU A 232 -16.19 7.45 22.04
CA LEU A 232 -15.82 8.26 20.88
C LEU A 232 -15.70 9.76 21.22
N GLU A 233 -16.66 10.34 21.92
CA GLU A 233 -16.59 11.74 22.34
C GLU A 233 -15.41 11.99 23.31
N ARG A 234 -15.15 11.05 24.21
CA ARG A 234 -14.03 11.14 25.16
C ARG A 234 -12.67 11.09 24.46
N LEU A 235 -12.55 10.23 23.43
CA LEU A 235 -11.37 10.16 22.56
C LEU A 235 -11.20 11.45 21.75
N ALA A 236 -12.29 11.97 21.17
CA ALA A 236 -12.26 13.20 20.37
C ALA A 236 -11.82 14.40 21.19
N ASN A 237 -12.30 14.53 22.43
CA ASN A 237 -11.97 15.63 23.35
C ASN A 237 -10.66 15.40 24.14
N GLY A 238 -9.94 14.29 23.89
CA GLY A 238 -8.69 13.96 24.56
C GLY A 238 -8.84 13.65 26.05
N LEU A 239 -10.07 13.38 26.54
CA LEU A 239 -10.32 12.86 27.87
C LEU A 239 -9.81 11.42 28.02
N GLU A 240 -9.82 10.68 26.90
CA GLU A 240 -9.10 9.43 26.75
C GLU A 240 -7.96 9.61 25.73
N VAL A 241 -6.76 9.18 26.10
CA VAL A 241 -5.61 9.11 25.21
C VAL A 241 -5.44 7.65 24.80
N PRO A 242 -5.63 7.30 23.53
CA PRO A 242 -5.59 5.91 23.12
C PRO A 242 -4.15 5.46 22.80
N CYS A 243 -3.90 4.15 23.01
CA CYS A 243 -2.82 3.45 22.33
C CYS A 243 -3.33 2.12 21.77
N PHE A 244 -2.59 1.53 20.83
CA PHE A 244 -2.92 0.21 20.29
C PHE A 244 -1.76 -0.77 20.46
N ALA A 245 -1.96 -1.80 21.28
CA ALA A 245 -0.97 -2.79 21.65
C ALA A 245 -1.06 -4.03 20.73
N LEU A 246 -0.25 -4.04 19.67
CA LEU A 246 -0.16 -5.12 18.69
C LEU A 246 1.19 -5.85 18.80
N THR A 247 2.30 -5.11 18.71
CA THR A 247 3.66 -5.65 18.68
C THR A 247 4.10 -6.19 20.05
N GLY A 248 4.64 -7.40 20.06
CA GLY A 248 5.19 -8.05 21.25
C GLY A 248 6.61 -8.61 21.04
N PRO A 249 7.22 -9.25 22.04
CA PRO A 249 8.55 -9.86 21.93
C PRO A 249 8.67 -10.89 20.83
N HIS A 250 7.58 -11.58 20.49
CA HIS A 250 7.54 -12.69 19.53
C HIS A 250 6.82 -12.34 18.23
N ALA A 251 6.19 -11.18 18.15
CA ALA A 251 5.35 -10.74 17.03
C ALA A 251 5.69 -9.29 16.64
N GLY A 252 6.41 -9.13 15.55
CA GLY A 252 6.71 -7.84 14.92
C GLY A 252 6.13 -7.81 13.51
N SER A 253 6.96 -8.12 12.49
CA SER A 253 6.50 -8.26 11.09
C SER A 253 5.47 -9.35 10.90
N ASP A 254 5.58 -10.46 11.64
CA ASP A 254 4.54 -11.48 11.78
C ASP A 254 3.62 -11.12 12.96
N ALA A 255 2.78 -10.11 12.76
CA ALA A 255 1.90 -9.64 13.82
C ALA A 255 0.82 -10.67 14.20
N ALA A 256 0.40 -11.53 13.25
CA ALA A 256 -0.55 -12.60 13.50
C ALA A 256 0.03 -13.73 14.37
N GLY A 257 1.35 -13.86 14.41
CA GLY A 257 2.06 -14.86 15.25
C GLY A 257 2.18 -14.48 16.73
N MET A 258 1.36 -13.55 17.22
CA MET A 258 1.36 -13.13 18.62
C MET A 258 1.04 -14.29 19.57
N ARG A 259 1.68 -14.28 20.74
CA ARG A 259 1.46 -15.26 21.81
C ARG A 259 0.56 -14.77 22.93
N ASP A 260 0.16 -13.51 22.86
CA ASP A 260 -0.79 -12.92 23.80
C ASP A 260 -2.11 -13.66 23.70
N SER A 261 -2.71 -13.98 24.83
CA SER A 261 -3.88 -14.87 24.89
C SER A 261 -4.95 -14.38 25.84
N GLY A 262 -6.17 -14.72 25.51
CA GLY A 262 -7.33 -14.60 26.37
C GLY A 262 -8.09 -15.91 26.44
N VAL A 263 -8.59 -16.26 27.63
CA VAL A 263 -9.43 -17.44 27.83
C VAL A 263 -10.79 -16.98 28.32
N VAL A 264 -11.84 -17.42 27.64
CA VAL A 264 -13.23 -17.15 28.04
C VAL A 264 -13.54 -17.85 29.35
N CYS A 265 -14.02 -17.14 30.32
CA CYS A 265 -14.39 -17.68 31.64
C CYS A 265 -15.35 -16.74 32.36
N TYR A 266 -16.00 -17.26 33.41
CA TYR A 266 -16.69 -16.41 34.37
C TYR A 266 -15.71 -15.76 35.34
N GLY A 267 -15.99 -14.52 35.75
CA GLY A 267 -15.19 -13.77 36.71
C GLY A 267 -15.94 -12.61 37.32
N GLU A 268 -15.36 -12.00 38.33
CA GLU A 268 -15.99 -10.89 39.06
C GLU A 268 -15.65 -9.55 38.38
N HIS A 269 -16.69 -8.76 38.07
CA HIS A 269 -16.57 -7.40 37.58
C HIS A 269 -17.65 -6.55 38.28
N GLU A 270 -17.22 -5.46 38.93
CA GLU A 270 -18.09 -4.55 39.68
C GLU A 270 -19.00 -5.27 40.70
N GLY A 271 -18.45 -6.29 41.37
CA GLY A 271 -19.17 -7.05 42.40
C GLY A 271 -20.20 -8.07 41.86
N LYS A 272 -20.18 -8.34 40.57
CA LYS A 272 -21.03 -9.33 39.90
C LYS A 272 -20.20 -10.37 39.17
N GLU A 273 -20.66 -11.61 39.17
CA GLU A 273 -20.10 -12.64 38.33
C GLU A 273 -20.63 -12.44 36.90
N VAL A 274 -19.71 -12.24 35.94
CA VAL A 274 -20.05 -12.02 34.56
C VAL A 274 -19.18 -12.91 33.65
N LEU A 275 -19.68 -13.20 32.45
CA LEU A 275 -18.88 -13.83 31.42
C LEU A 275 -17.89 -12.81 30.86
N GLY A 276 -16.62 -13.22 30.78
CA GLY A 276 -15.54 -12.34 30.34
C GLY A 276 -14.36 -13.13 29.81
N VAL A 277 -13.22 -12.48 29.80
CA VAL A 277 -11.97 -13.02 29.27
C VAL A 277 -10.83 -12.79 30.27
N LYS A 278 -10.10 -13.84 30.60
CA LYS A 278 -8.85 -13.73 31.37
C LYS A 278 -7.67 -13.59 30.41
N LEU A 279 -6.99 -12.45 30.47
CA LEU A 279 -5.97 -12.03 29.52
C LEU A 279 -4.55 -12.20 30.09
N ASN A 280 -3.63 -12.61 29.21
CA ASN A 280 -2.19 -12.58 29.43
C ASN A 280 -1.51 -11.98 28.19
N TRP A 281 -0.74 -10.90 28.39
CA TRP A 281 -0.04 -10.25 27.29
C TRP A 281 1.27 -9.60 27.72
N ASP A 282 2.19 -9.45 26.74
CA ASP A 282 3.44 -8.71 26.87
C ASP A 282 3.67 -7.94 25.56
N LYS A 283 3.47 -6.63 25.58
CA LYS A 283 3.58 -5.74 24.42
C LYS A 283 4.72 -4.75 24.61
N ARG A 284 5.34 -4.38 23.48
CA ARG A 284 6.46 -3.43 23.46
C ARG A 284 6.41 -2.50 22.26
N TYR A 285 7.12 -1.38 22.37
CA TYR A 285 7.20 -0.35 21.33
C TYR A 285 5.86 0.34 21.06
N ILE A 286 4.98 0.39 22.06
CA ILE A 286 3.65 0.95 21.89
C ILE A 286 3.70 2.47 22.00
N THR A 287 3.42 3.14 20.88
CA THR A 287 3.34 4.60 20.82
C THR A 287 2.16 5.09 21.65
N LEU A 288 2.36 6.15 22.40
CA LEU A 288 1.48 6.67 23.44
C LEU A 288 1.27 5.75 24.65
N GLY A 289 1.77 4.51 24.67
CA GLY A 289 1.60 3.59 25.80
C GLY A 289 1.83 4.19 27.17
N PRO A 290 2.92 4.95 27.41
CA PRO A 290 3.20 5.57 28.72
C PRO A 290 2.18 6.62 29.20
N VAL A 291 1.43 7.24 28.31
CA VAL A 291 0.45 8.30 28.62
C VAL A 291 -0.99 7.90 28.28
N ALA A 292 -1.17 6.69 27.75
CA ALA A 292 -2.49 6.20 27.38
C ALA A 292 -3.37 5.98 28.60
N THR A 293 -4.65 6.32 28.46
CA THR A 293 -5.72 6.03 29.43
C THR A 293 -6.57 4.85 28.94
N LEU A 294 -6.57 4.60 27.62
CA LEU A 294 -7.32 3.52 26.98
C LEU A 294 -6.41 2.72 26.07
N LEU A 295 -6.29 1.43 26.36
CA LEU A 295 -5.50 0.46 25.63
C LEU A 295 -6.39 -0.35 24.68
N GLY A 296 -6.18 -0.25 23.38
CA GLY A 296 -6.61 -1.25 22.41
C GLY A 296 -5.63 -2.42 22.42
N LEU A 297 -6.09 -3.64 22.68
CA LEU A 297 -5.25 -4.82 22.77
C LEU A 297 -5.67 -5.89 21.75
N ALA A 298 -4.71 -6.40 20.97
CA ALA A 298 -4.88 -7.58 20.13
C ALA A 298 -4.32 -8.82 20.83
N PHE A 299 -5.10 -9.92 20.84
CA PHE A 299 -4.74 -11.20 21.46
C PHE A 299 -5.46 -12.37 20.80
N ASN A 300 -4.94 -13.59 20.95
CA ASN A 300 -5.62 -14.82 20.54
C ASN A 300 -6.66 -15.22 21.60
N LEU A 301 -7.91 -15.40 21.22
CA LEU A 301 -9.00 -15.80 22.10
C LEU A 301 -9.24 -17.31 22.03
N TYR A 302 -9.29 -17.94 23.18
CA TYR A 302 -9.60 -19.36 23.36
C TYR A 302 -10.86 -19.52 24.21
N ASP A 303 -11.70 -20.47 23.83
CA ASP A 303 -12.95 -20.81 24.54
C ASP A 303 -13.04 -22.33 24.76
N PRO A 304 -12.25 -22.89 25.71
CA PRO A 304 -12.19 -24.32 25.92
C PRO A 304 -13.55 -24.95 26.32
N ASP A 305 -14.37 -24.19 27.02
CA ASP A 305 -15.71 -24.62 27.48
C ASP A 305 -16.82 -24.30 26.48
N ASN A 306 -16.47 -23.72 25.31
CA ASN A 306 -17.38 -23.32 24.24
C ASN A 306 -18.55 -22.43 24.72
N LEU A 307 -18.29 -21.53 25.65
CA LEU A 307 -19.28 -20.60 26.25
C LEU A 307 -19.81 -19.58 25.23
N LEU A 308 -19.04 -19.28 24.19
CA LEU A 308 -19.42 -18.40 23.08
C LEU A 308 -20.08 -19.15 21.91
N GLY A 309 -20.03 -20.49 21.90
CA GLY A 309 -20.53 -21.31 20.79
C GLY A 309 -19.71 -21.20 19.50
N LYS A 310 -18.45 -20.74 19.58
CA LYS A 310 -17.57 -20.50 18.40
C LYS A 310 -16.42 -21.50 18.28
N GLY A 311 -16.40 -22.54 19.12
CA GLY A 311 -15.33 -23.53 19.19
C GLY A 311 -14.16 -23.08 20.07
N THR A 312 -13.18 -23.96 20.28
CA THR A 312 -12.09 -23.76 21.26
C THR A 312 -11.10 -22.68 20.82
N ASP A 313 -10.71 -22.64 19.55
CA ASP A 313 -9.84 -21.61 18.98
C ASP A 313 -10.70 -20.58 18.24
N VAL A 314 -11.02 -19.48 18.94
CA VAL A 314 -11.87 -18.42 18.39
C VAL A 314 -11.10 -17.54 17.42
N GLY A 315 -9.82 -17.28 17.70
CA GLY A 315 -8.93 -16.48 16.87
C GLY A 315 -8.64 -15.08 17.41
N ILE A 316 -7.93 -14.27 16.61
CA ILE A 316 -7.51 -12.92 17.02
C ILE A 316 -8.72 -12.05 17.33
N THR A 317 -8.69 -11.44 18.51
CA THR A 317 -9.76 -10.63 19.07
C THR A 317 -9.19 -9.31 19.59
N LEU A 318 -10.00 -8.25 19.58
CA LEU A 318 -9.59 -6.91 19.99
C LEU A 318 -10.37 -6.47 21.23
N GLY A 319 -9.67 -6.06 22.27
CA GLY A 319 -10.25 -5.55 23.51
C GLY A 319 -9.90 -4.08 23.78
N LEU A 320 -10.77 -3.39 24.51
CA LEU A 320 -10.57 -2.04 25.04
C LEU A 320 -10.37 -2.16 26.55
N ILE A 321 -9.21 -1.73 27.02
CA ILE A 321 -8.85 -1.89 28.43
C ILE A 321 -8.42 -0.53 28.99
N PRO A 322 -9.10 0.02 30.00
CA PRO A 322 -8.58 1.17 30.74
C PRO A 322 -7.21 0.86 31.35
N THR A 323 -6.23 1.74 31.16
CA THR A 323 -4.85 1.45 31.63
C THR A 323 -4.70 1.41 33.14
N ASN A 324 -5.66 1.98 33.87
CA ASN A 324 -5.76 1.90 35.34
C ASN A 324 -6.49 0.63 35.84
N HIS A 325 -6.88 -0.28 34.93
CA HIS A 325 -7.54 -1.52 35.32
C HIS A 325 -6.58 -2.44 36.08
N LYS A 326 -7.10 -3.14 37.09
CA LYS A 326 -6.31 -4.01 37.96
C LYS A 326 -5.54 -5.05 37.16
N GLY A 327 -4.22 -5.11 37.37
CA GLY A 327 -3.32 -6.06 36.71
C GLY A 327 -2.73 -5.57 35.40
N VAL A 328 -3.09 -4.39 34.91
CA VAL A 328 -2.40 -3.72 33.80
C VAL A 328 -1.15 -3.05 34.31
N GLU A 329 -0.04 -3.32 33.67
CA GLU A 329 1.26 -2.73 33.98
C GLU A 329 1.78 -1.93 32.80
N ILE A 330 2.06 -0.64 33.05
CA ILE A 330 2.76 0.25 32.12
C ILE A 330 4.25 0.21 32.52
N GLY A 331 5.07 -0.32 31.62
CA GLY A 331 6.47 -0.49 31.91
C GLY A 331 7.32 0.75 31.61
N ARG A 332 8.65 0.56 31.67
CA ARG A 332 9.62 1.63 31.46
C ARG A 332 9.53 2.19 30.04
N ARG A 333 9.43 3.52 29.92
CA ARG A 333 9.41 4.24 28.66
C ARG A 333 10.61 3.90 27.77
N HIS A 334 10.35 3.73 26.46
CA HIS A 334 11.36 3.65 25.41
C HIS A 334 11.67 5.05 24.84
N TYR A 335 12.86 5.20 24.24
CA TYR A 335 13.28 6.40 23.54
C TYR A 335 13.70 6.06 22.11
N PRO A 336 12.74 5.81 21.19
CA PRO A 336 13.06 5.42 19.82
C PRO A 336 13.87 6.51 19.11
N ALA A 337 15.10 6.19 18.70
CA ALA A 337 16.04 7.15 18.11
C ALA A 337 16.17 8.46 18.90
N ARG A 338 16.04 8.43 20.23
CA ARG A 338 16.06 9.62 21.11
C ARG A 338 14.94 10.63 20.82
N SER A 339 13.91 10.26 20.07
CA SER A 339 12.74 11.09 19.84
C SER A 339 11.91 11.28 21.11
N ALA A 340 11.26 12.44 21.22
CA ALA A 340 10.53 12.84 22.41
C ALA A 340 9.08 12.30 22.48
N PHE A 341 8.56 11.65 21.42
CA PHE A 341 7.21 11.08 21.48
C PHE A 341 7.14 9.92 22.48
N MET A 342 5.98 9.78 23.11
CA MET A 342 5.77 8.73 24.10
C MET A 342 5.71 7.37 23.46
N ASN A 343 6.52 6.43 23.95
CA ASN A 343 6.57 5.04 23.51
C ASN A 343 6.99 4.14 24.67
N GLY A 344 6.38 2.97 24.82
CA GLY A 344 6.74 2.07 25.90
C GLY A 344 6.07 0.71 25.82
N PRO A 345 6.43 -0.22 26.72
CA PRO A 345 5.79 -1.51 26.84
C PRO A 345 4.54 -1.41 27.72
N ASN A 346 3.67 -2.41 27.61
CA ASN A 346 2.62 -2.70 28.58
C ASN A 346 2.41 -4.22 28.67
N SER A 347 1.97 -4.66 29.82
CA SER A 347 1.74 -6.09 30.08
C SER A 347 0.56 -6.30 31.03
N GLY A 348 0.09 -7.52 31.08
CA GLY A 348 -0.92 -7.96 32.05
C GLY A 348 -0.85 -9.47 32.24
N LYS A 349 -1.04 -9.90 33.47
CA LYS A 349 -1.08 -11.31 33.85
C LYS A 349 -2.37 -11.61 34.57
N ASP A 350 -3.11 -12.59 34.05
CA ASP A 350 -4.40 -13.05 34.56
C ASP A 350 -5.42 -11.89 34.75
N VAL A 351 -5.39 -10.93 33.82
CA VAL A 351 -6.27 -9.74 33.87
C VAL A 351 -7.65 -10.12 33.37
N PHE A 352 -8.67 -10.02 34.22
CA PHE A 352 -10.05 -10.29 33.82
C PHE A 352 -10.71 -9.04 33.25
N ILE A 353 -11.35 -9.18 32.09
CA ILE A 353 -12.21 -8.16 31.47
C ILE A 353 -13.57 -8.74 31.11
N PRO A 354 -14.68 -7.98 31.24
CA PRO A 354 -15.98 -8.41 30.77
C PRO A 354 -16.05 -8.46 29.25
N LEU A 355 -16.94 -9.27 28.66
CA LEU A 355 -17.10 -9.38 27.20
C LEU A 355 -17.50 -8.05 26.53
N ASP A 356 -18.17 -7.16 27.24
CA ASP A 356 -18.54 -5.82 26.75
C ASP A 356 -17.32 -4.93 26.41
N TRP A 357 -16.13 -5.33 26.86
CA TRP A 357 -14.88 -4.63 26.51
C TRP A 357 -14.24 -5.18 25.23
N ILE A 358 -14.78 -6.23 24.63
CA ILE A 358 -14.38 -6.65 23.28
C ILE A 358 -14.97 -5.67 22.26
N ILE A 359 -14.15 -5.13 21.37
CA ILE A 359 -14.61 -4.20 20.32
C ILE A 359 -15.64 -4.89 19.43
N GLY A 360 -16.84 -4.32 19.36
CA GLY A 360 -17.98 -4.90 18.64
C GLY A 360 -18.71 -6.01 19.40
N GLY A 361 -18.30 -6.29 20.66
CA GLY A 361 -18.92 -7.30 21.51
C GLY A 361 -18.65 -8.74 21.07
N THR A 362 -19.50 -9.65 21.55
CA THR A 362 -19.35 -11.10 21.34
C THR A 362 -19.37 -11.50 19.85
N GLU A 363 -20.11 -10.77 19.03
CA GLU A 363 -20.21 -11.03 17.59
C GLU A 363 -18.83 -10.98 16.92
N TYR A 364 -18.01 -10.01 17.30
CA TYR A 364 -16.68 -9.76 16.71
C TYR A 364 -15.53 -10.52 17.36
N CYS A 365 -15.79 -11.39 18.35
CA CYS A 365 -14.80 -12.33 18.86
C CYS A 365 -14.26 -13.19 17.71
N GLY A 366 -12.94 -13.22 17.54
CA GLY A 366 -12.24 -13.94 16.49
C GLY A 366 -12.20 -13.24 15.12
N GLN A 367 -12.71 -12.01 15.01
CA GLN A 367 -12.68 -11.23 13.75
C GLN A 367 -11.65 -10.08 13.80
N GLY A 368 -10.86 -10.00 14.87
CA GLY A 368 -9.94 -8.89 15.11
C GLY A 368 -8.89 -8.68 14.01
N TRP A 369 -8.43 -9.74 13.37
CA TRP A 369 -7.44 -9.60 12.30
C TRP A 369 -8.02 -8.88 11.07
N ARG A 370 -9.22 -9.25 10.64
CA ARG A 370 -9.95 -8.57 9.56
C ARG A 370 -10.17 -7.09 9.89
N MET A 371 -10.64 -6.81 11.11
CA MET A 371 -10.89 -5.44 11.58
C MET A 371 -9.61 -4.58 11.52
N LEU A 372 -8.48 -5.14 11.98
CA LEU A 372 -7.18 -4.48 11.91
C LEU A 372 -6.74 -4.22 10.46
N MET A 373 -6.84 -5.22 9.59
CA MET A 373 -6.40 -5.06 8.20
C MET A 373 -7.23 -4.01 7.46
N GLU A 374 -8.50 -3.89 7.74
CA GLU A 374 -9.36 -2.88 7.14
C GLU A 374 -9.04 -1.45 7.60
N CYS A 375 -8.76 -1.24 8.90
CA CYS A 375 -8.44 0.07 9.46
C CYS A 375 -6.97 0.46 9.24
N LEU A 376 -6.03 -0.46 9.49
CA LEU A 376 -4.59 -0.16 9.35
C LEU A 376 -4.15 0.17 7.91
N SER A 377 -4.85 -0.30 6.89
CA SER A 377 -4.50 0.03 5.51
C SER A 377 -4.80 1.49 5.17
N SER A 378 -5.88 2.06 5.69
CA SER A 378 -6.21 3.48 5.55
C SER A 378 -5.19 4.35 6.29
N GLY A 379 -4.91 4.05 7.55
CA GLY A 379 -3.90 4.77 8.36
C GLY A 379 -2.52 4.78 7.70
N ARG A 380 -2.08 3.63 7.18
CA ARG A 380 -0.80 3.52 6.45
C ARG A 380 -0.76 4.38 5.19
N ALA A 381 -1.89 4.58 4.51
CA ALA A 381 -1.98 5.42 3.31
C ALA A 381 -1.76 6.91 3.62
N ILE A 382 -2.04 7.35 4.85
CA ILE A 382 -2.08 8.76 5.25
C ILE A 382 -0.85 9.13 6.09
N SER A 383 -0.60 8.41 7.17
CA SER A 383 0.25 8.83 8.29
C SER A 383 1.74 8.94 7.93
N LEU A 384 2.36 7.83 7.54
CA LEU A 384 3.79 7.83 7.23
C LEU A 384 4.12 8.47 5.88
N PRO A 385 3.27 8.37 4.84
CA PRO A 385 3.44 9.20 3.66
C PRO A 385 3.41 10.71 3.97
N ALA A 386 2.59 11.16 4.91
CA ALA A 386 2.58 12.56 5.35
C ALA A 386 3.91 12.98 5.96
N ILE A 387 4.43 12.19 6.94
CA ILE A 387 5.70 12.49 7.60
C ILE A 387 6.87 12.38 6.62
N GLY A 388 6.94 11.33 5.79
CA GLY A 388 8.01 11.18 4.81
C GLY A 388 8.04 12.31 3.80
N THR A 389 6.89 12.64 3.22
CA THR A 389 6.76 13.71 2.22
C THR A 389 7.10 15.09 2.81
N VAL A 390 6.56 15.42 3.99
CA VAL A 390 6.84 16.74 4.59
C VAL A 390 8.31 16.89 4.97
N SER A 391 8.97 15.82 5.40
CA SER A 391 10.42 15.86 5.70
C SER A 391 11.22 16.16 4.43
N ILE A 392 10.86 15.59 3.28
CA ILE A 392 11.50 15.91 1.99
C ILE A 392 11.20 17.35 1.58
N LYS A 393 9.96 17.84 1.75
CA LYS A 393 9.58 19.24 1.47
C LYS A 393 10.31 20.23 2.39
N GLN A 394 10.49 19.88 3.65
CA GLN A 394 11.30 20.66 4.60
C GLN A 394 12.76 20.71 4.14
N ALA A 395 13.34 19.55 3.80
CA ALA A 395 14.68 19.47 3.23
C ALA A 395 14.82 20.37 2.00
N LEU A 396 13.86 20.33 1.07
CA LEU A 396 13.84 21.19 -0.10
C LEU A 396 13.88 22.68 0.29
N ARG A 397 12.94 23.10 1.14
CA ARG A 397 12.79 24.52 1.51
C ARG A 397 14.04 25.08 2.16
N VAL A 398 14.57 24.37 3.16
CA VAL A 398 15.72 24.88 3.94
C VAL A 398 17.04 24.74 3.18
N THR A 399 17.21 23.66 2.41
CA THR A 399 18.46 23.42 1.65
C THR A 399 18.57 24.34 0.44
N SER A 400 17.47 24.61 -0.28
CA SER A 400 17.46 25.57 -1.38
C SER A 400 17.77 26.98 -0.91
N ALA A 401 17.20 27.41 0.21
CA ALA A 401 17.51 28.68 0.84
C ALA A 401 18.98 28.77 1.27
N TYR A 402 19.47 27.72 1.95
CA TYR A 402 20.87 27.65 2.38
C TYR A 402 21.83 27.69 1.18
N ALA A 403 21.61 26.88 0.16
CA ALA A 403 22.44 26.81 -1.03
C ALA A 403 22.51 28.13 -1.81
N ARG A 404 21.45 28.94 -1.72
CA ARG A 404 21.41 30.29 -2.33
C ARG A 404 22.17 31.35 -1.53
N ILE A 405 22.20 31.23 -0.20
CA ILE A 405 22.80 32.22 0.69
C ILE A 405 24.25 31.87 1.01
N ARG A 406 24.56 30.59 1.28
CA ARG A 406 25.89 30.13 1.64
C ARG A 406 26.86 30.32 0.49
N ARG A 407 27.98 31.00 0.76
CA ARG A 407 29.05 31.23 -0.22
C ARG A 407 30.31 30.48 0.15
N GLN A 408 30.93 29.86 -0.83
CA GLN A 408 32.28 29.35 -0.80
C GLN A 408 32.94 29.67 -2.15
N PHE A 409 34.27 29.87 -2.16
CA PHE A 409 34.97 30.32 -3.36
C PHE A 409 34.34 31.59 -3.99
N SER A 410 33.80 32.46 -3.14
CA SER A 410 33.15 33.74 -3.49
C SER A 410 31.83 33.61 -4.27
N ILE A 411 31.29 32.42 -4.48
CA ILE A 411 29.99 32.16 -5.15
C ILE A 411 29.00 31.43 -4.25
N PRO A 412 27.69 31.54 -4.47
CA PRO A 412 26.70 30.70 -3.78
C PRO A 412 27.00 29.24 -4.05
N VAL A 413 26.91 28.38 -3.00
CA VAL A 413 27.23 26.96 -3.19
C VAL A 413 26.25 26.24 -4.12
N GLY A 414 25.01 26.73 -4.23
CA GLY A 414 23.99 26.14 -5.10
C GLY A 414 24.27 26.23 -6.60
N VAL A 415 25.24 27.06 -7.04
CA VAL A 415 25.65 27.12 -8.46
C VAL A 415 26.74 26.09 -8.80
N MET A 416 27.27 25.38 -7.80
CA MET A 416 28.23 24.31 -8.00
C MET A 416 27.50 23.02 -8.38
N GLU A 417 27.87 22.37 -9.49
CA GLU A 417 27.21 21.14 -9.99
C GLU A 417 27.16 20.03 -8.94
N GLY A 418 28.24 19.85 -8.15
CA GLY A 418 28.27 18.88 -7.05
C GLY A 418 27.28 19.16 -5.93
N VAL A 419 26.73 20.38 -5.81
CA VAL A 419 25.64 20.75 -4.88
C VAL A 419 24.30 20.74 -5.60
N ALA A 420 24.27 21.15 -6.87
CA ALA A 420 23.03 21.18 -7.66
C ALA A 420 22.46 19.77 -7.90
N GLU A 421 23.31 18.76 -8.07
CA GLU A 421 22.89 17.37 -8.26
C GLU A 421 22.07 16.82 -7.07
N PRO A 422 22.57 16.77 -5.81
CA PRO A 422 21.76 16.32 -4.68
C PRO A 422 20.55 17.23 -4.43
N LEU A 423 20.65 18.54 -4.66
CA LEU A 423 19.51 19.45 -4.54
C LEU A 423 18.42 19.09 -5.58
N SER A 424 18.80 18.73 -6.81
CA SER A 424 17.84 18.30 -7.84
C SER A 424 17.09 17.02 -7.46
N ARG A 425 17.76 16.07 -6.77
CA ARG A 425 17.09 14.88 -6.22
C ARG A 425 16.04 15.24 -5.18
N ILE A 426 16.34 16.22 -4.30
CA ILE A 426 15.37 16.70 -3.31
C ILE A 426 14.16 17.36 -3.99
N VAL A 427 14.39 18.19 -5.04
CA VAL A 427 13.31 18.85 -5.80
C VAL A 427 12.39 17.82 -6.44
N LYS A 428 12.96 16.86 -7.19
CA LYS A 428 12.20 15.80 -7.88
C LYS A 428 11.35 14.99 -6.91
N ASP A 429 11.94 14.54 -5.81
CA ASP A 429 11.24 13.73 -4.81
C ASP A 429 10.16 14.54 -4.07
N ALA A 430 10.40 15.80 -3.73
CA ALA A 430 9.40 16.67 -3.12
C ALA A 430 8.17 16.85 -4.03
N TYR A 431 8.39 17.01 -5.34
CA TYR A 431 7.30 17.10 -6.31
C TYR A 431 6.56 15.76 -6.43
N MET A 432 7.24 14.68 -6.71
CA MET A 432 6.68 13.37 -6.96
C MET A 432 5.89 12.81 -5.76
N TYR A 433 6.47 12.86 -4.55
CA TYR A 433 5.82 12.30 -3.37
C TYR A 433 4.65 13.13 -2.87
N GLU A 434 4.67 14.46 -3.06
CA GLU A 434 3.49 15.28 -2.76
C GLU A 434 2.30 14.89 -3.64
N GLY A 435 2.51 14.71 -4.95
CA GLY A 435 1.47 14.21 -5.85
C GLY A 435 0.95 12.83 -5.45
N SER A 436 1.87 11.92 -5.13
CA SER A 436 1.50 10.55 -4.73
C SER A 436 0.74 10.52 -3.40
N ARG A 437 1.15 11.31 -2.40
CA ARG A 437 0.45 11.47 -1.12
C ARG A 437 -0.96 11.99 -1.33
N ALA A 438 -1.10 13.06 -2.11
CA ALA A 438 -2.38 13.71 -2.36
C ALA A 438 -3.36 12.81 -3.11
N VAL A 439 -2.93 12.15 -4.19
CA VAL A 439 -3.77 11.19 -4.95
C VAL A 439 -4.16 10.00 -4.07
N THR A 440 -3.24 9.48 -3.24
CA THR A 440 -3.58 8.36 -2.35
C THR A 440 -4.59 8.75 -1.27
N ALA A 441 -4.47 9.94 -0.70
CA ALA A 441 -5.45 10.46 0.26
C ALA A 441 -6.83 10.65 -0.40
N ALA A 442 -6.88 11.18 -1.63
CA ALA A 442 -8.12 11.28 -2.39
C ALA A 442 -8.79 9.92 -2.64
N MET A 443 -8.02 8.88 -2.96
CA MET A 443 -8.57 7.52 -3.08
C MET A 443 -9.22 7.05 -1.78
N VAL A 444 -8.63 7.36 -0.62
CA VAL A 444 -9.21 7.02 0.69
C VAL A 444 -10.50 7.82 0.93
N ASP A 445 -10.53 9.11 0.59
CA ASP A 445 -11.72 9.95 0.69
C ASP A 445 -12.88 9.47 -0.21
N GLU A 446 -12.56 8.83 -1.34
CA GLU A 446 -13.54 8.13 -2.20
C GLU A 446 -13.99 6.76 -1.65
N GLY A 447 -13.55 6.38 -0.46
CA GLY A 447 -13.91 5.12 0.19
C GLY A 447 -13.10 3.92 -0.26
N GLN A 448 -12.02 4.11 -1.04
CA GLN A 448 -11.12 3.02 -1.40
C GLN A 448 -10.26 2.61 -0.20
N LYS A 449 -9.89 1.33 -0.15
CA LYS A 449 -8.98 0.75 0.86
C LYS A 449 -7.72 0.22 0.15
N PRO A 450 -6.83 1.11 -0.31
CA PRO A 450 -5.75 0.78 -1.25
C PRO A 450 -4.57 0.09 -0.54
N SER A 451 -4.71 -1.19 -0.19
CA SER A 451 -3.74 -1.92 0.64
C SER A 451 -2.35 -2.05 -0.02
N VAL A 452 -2.28 -2.25 -1.34
CA VAL A 452 -1.02 -2.34 -2.09
C VAL A 452 -0.39 -0.96 -2.23
N ILE A 453 -1.19 0.03 -2.64
CA ILE A 453 -0.74 1.41 -2.82
C ILE A 453 -0.28 2.01 -1.48
N SER A 454 -1.03 1.78 -0.39
CA SER A 454 -0.62 2.25 0.93
C SER A 454 0.73 1.66 1.35
N ALA A 455 0.96 0.38 1.05
CA ALA A 455 2.20 -0.30 1.35
C ALA A 455 3.38 0.25 0.53
N LEU A 456 3.21 0.37 -0.79
CA LEU A 456 4.28 0.91 -1.65
C LEU A 456 4.59 2.37 -1.34
N LEU A 457 3.58 3.20 -1.08
CA LEU A 457 3.79 4.61 -0.80
C LEU A 457 4.51 4.80 0.56
N LYS A 458 4.10 4.05 1.59
CA LYS A 458 4.76 4.07 2.90
C LYS A 458 6.26 3.77 2.78
N TYR A 459 6.65 2.66 2.15
CA TYR A 459 8.06 2.32 2.08
C TYR A 459 8.85 3.26 1.18
N ARG A 460 8.29 3.71 0.06
CA ARG A 460 8.97 4.62 -0.87
C ARG A 460 9.19 6.00 -0.25
N THR A 461 8.19 6.57 0.43
CA THR A 461 8.33 7.89 1.06
C THR A 461 9.32 7.87 2.23
N THR A 462 9.34 6.80 3.02
CA THR A 462 10.26 6.72 4.18
C THR A 462 11.69 6.39 3.77
N GLU A 463 11.92 5.62 2.69
CA GLU A 463 13.26 5.47 2.12
C GLU A 463 13.75 6.76 1.44
N ALA A 464 12.87 7.44 0.69
CA ALA A 464 13.22 8.73 0.11
C ALA A 464 13.50 9.79 1.19
N MET A 465 12.77 9.78 2.31
CA MET A 465 13.09 10.61 3.47
C MET A 465 14.51 10.35 3.96
N ARG A 466 14.93 9.08 4.09
CA ARG A 466 16.30 8.70 4.48
C ARG A 466 17.32 9.32 3.55
N ASP A 467 17.13 9.11 2.24
CA ASP A 467 18.10 9.55 1.23
C ASP A 467 18.15 11.08 1.12
N ARG A 468 16.98 11.75 1.12
CA ARG A 468 16.93 13.21 0.97
C ARG A 468 17.38 13.95 2.22
N MET A 469 17.21 13.36 3.41
CA MET A 469 17.81 13.92 4.61
C MET A 469 19.33 13.83 4.56
N ASN A 470 19.91 12.74 4.06
CA ASN A 470 21.36 12.65 3.84
C ASN A 470 21.84 13.71 2.84
N ASP A 471 21.20 13.83 1.66
CA ASP A 471 21.52 14.87 0.68
C ASP A 471 21.48 16.29 1.32
N ALA A 472 20.47 16.57 2.14
CA ALA A 472 20.33 17.85 2.80
C ALA A 472 21.44 18.09 3.85
N LEU A 473 21.77 17.07 4.65
CA LEU A 473 22.86 17.16 5.64
C LEU A 473 24.21 17.39 4.94
N ASP A 474 24.48 16.67 3.85
CA ASP A 474 25.74 16.79 3.09
C ASP A 474 25.91 18.22 2.52
N ILE A 475 24.85 18.79 1.96
CA ILE A 475 24.87 20.18 1.44
C ILE A 475 25.12 21.20 2.55
N HIS A 476 24.52 21.00 3.74
CA HIS A 476 24.69 21.91 4.86
C HIS A 476 26.02 21.71 5.60
N GLY A 477 26.60 20.53 5.52
CA GLY A 477 27.85 20.17 6.20
C GLY A 477 27.76 20.30 7.71
N GLY A 478 28.77 20.82 8.36
CA GLY A 478 28.85 20.94 9.82
C GLY A 478 27.67 21.64 10.49
N ARG A 479 26.99 22.55 9.78
CA ARG A 479 25.80 23.22 10.31
C ARG A 479 24.64 22.24 10.60
N ALA A 480 24.47 21.21 9.79
CA ALA A 480 23.41 20.21 10.00
C ALA A 480 23.87 19.05 10.90
N VAL A 481 25.18 18.78 10.95
CA VAL A 481 25.74 17.73 11.80
C VAL A 481 25.81 18.16 13.28
N CYS A 482 26.13 19.43 13.53
CA CYS A 482 26.10 19.98 14.90
C CYS A 482 24.65 20.22 15.33
N ASP A 483 24.14 19.38 16.23
CA ASP A 483 22.80 19.58 16.81
C ASP A 483 22.78 20.80 17.73
N GLY A 484 21.61 21.43 17.86
CA GLY A 484 21.41 22.64 18.65
C GLY A 484 20.06 23.29 18.33
N PRO A 485 19.66 24.33 19.09
CA PRO A 485 18.35 24.97 18.94
C PRO A 485 18.13 25.62 17.57
N ALA A 486 19.20 25.90 16.82
CA ALA A 486 19.15 26.45 15.47
C ALA A 486 19.25 25.36 14.36
N ASN A 487 19.36 24.08 14.72
CA ASN A 487 19.37 22.98 13.75
C ASN A 487 17.93 22.57 13.41
N TYR A 488 17.57 22.67 12.13
CA TYR A 488 16.23 22.41 11.62
C TYR A 488 16.12 21.12 10.77
N LEU A 489 17.19 20.32 10.68
CA LEU A 489 17.23 19.06 9.90
C LEU A 489 17.43 17.85 10.80
N PHE A 490 18.17 17.97 11.89
CA PHE A 490 18.66 16.82 12.65
C PHE A 490 17.54 16.02 13.32
N SER A 491 16.47 16.66 13.77
CA SER A 491 15.29 16.00 14.34
C SER A 491 14.64 15.03 13.35
N ALA A 492 14.43 15.48 12.10
CA ALA A 492 13.87 14.65 11.05
C ALA A 492 14.83 13.50 10.65
N TYR A 493 16.12 13.79 10.49
CA TYR A 493 17.15 12.79 10.21
C TYR A 493 17.20 11.70 11.29
N GLN A 494 17.19 12.08 12.54
CA GLN A 494 17.26 11.17 13.69
C GLN A 494 16.06 10.21 13.74
N THR A 495 14.89 10.67 13.32
CA THR A 495 13.63 9.90 13.39
C THR A 495 13.43 8.94 12.20
N VAL A 496 14.21 9.05 11.13
CA VAL A 496 14.13 8.17 9.95
C VAL A 496 14.02 6.67 10.31
N PRO A 497 14.85 6.08 11.19
CA PRO A 497 14.75 4.66 11.52
C PRO A 497 13.40 4.25 12.11
N VAL A 498 12.71 5.16 12.80
CA VAL A 498 11.36 4.90 13.33
C VAL A 498 10.37 4.76 12.19
N ALA A 499 10.34 5.73 11.27
CA ALA A 499 9.43 5.72 10.12
C ALA A 499 9.61 4.48 9.23
N ILE A 500 10.84 4.00 9.07
CA ILE A 500 11.16 2.79 8.31
C ILE A 500 10.64 1.52 8.99
N THR A 501 10.61 1.49 10.32
CA THR A 501 10.31 0.29 11.11
C THR A 501 8.80 0.09 11.35
N VAL A 502 8.07 1.19 11.64
CA VAL A 502 6.67 1.11 12.07
C VAL A 502 5.68 0.91 10.91
N GLU A 503 4.46 0.50 11.21
CA GLU A 503 3.37 0.22 10.24
C GLU A 503 3.75 -0.79 9.14
N GLY A 504 4.54 -1.77 9.51
CA GLY A 504 5.15 -2.74 8.60
C GLY A 504 6.55 -2.28 8.18
N ALA A 505 7.57 -3.02 8.65
CA ALA A 505 8.97 -2.73 8.29
C ALA A 505 9.15 -2.70 6.77
N ASN A 506 9.93 -1.75 6.25
CA ASN A 506 10.08 -1.54 4.80
C ASN A 506 10.53 -2.80 4.06
N ILE A 507 11.39 -3.62 4.67
CA ILE A 507 11.82 -4.90 4.08
C ILE A 507 10.62 -5.82 3.84
N LEU A 508 9.75 -6.01 4.84
CA LEU A 508 8.53 -6.80 4.72
C LEU A 508 7.57 -6.19 3.69
N THR A 509 7.33 -4.90 3.82
CA THR A 509 6.37 -4.17 2.97
C THR A 509 6.74 -4.28 1.51
N ARG A 510 8.01 -4.03 1.17
CA ARG A 510 8.54 -4.13 -0.20
C ARG A 510 8.47 -5.57 -0.73
N THR A 511 8.90 -6.56 0.06
CA THR A 511 9.13 -7.92 -0.44
C THR A 511 7.90 -8.83 -0.40
N LEU A 512 7.00 -8.65 0.57
CA LEU A 512 5.84 -9.53 0.75
C LEU A 512 4.51 -8.85 0.45
N ILE A 513 4.31 -7.59 0.90
CA ILE A 513 3.00 -6.95 0.76
C ILE A 513 2.81 -6.38 -0.65
N THR A 514 3.76 -5.58 -1.15
CA THR A 514 3.60 -4.80 -2.38
C THR A 514 3.41 -5.66 -3.62
N PHE A 515 4.26 -6.67 -3.84
CA PHE A 515 4.15 -7.51 -5.03
C PHE A 515 3.62 -8.91 -4.74
N ALA A 516 4.14 -9.64 -3.75
CA ALA A 516 3.72 -11.04 -3.55
C ALA A 516 2.23 -11.16 -3.16
N GLN A 517 1.75 -10.34 -2.20
CA GLN A 517 0.32 -10.25 -1.88
C GLN A 517 -0.43 -9.38 -2.89
N GLY A 518 0.22 -8.31 -3.38
CA GLY A 518 -0.35 -7.40 -4.37
C GLY A 518 -0.73 -8.10 -5.67
N ALA A 519 0.11 -8.99 -6.19
CA ALA A 519 -0.18 -9.77 -7.39
C ALA A 519 -1.42 -10.67 -7.20
N LEU A 520 -1.54 -11.33 -6.05
CA LEU A 520 -2.73 -12.15 -5.75
C LEU A 520 -4.03 -11.34 -5.81
N ARG A 521 -3.98 -10.07 -5.45
CA ARG A 521 -5.14 -9.19 -5.34
C ARG A 521 -5.41 -8.37 -6.61
N ALA A 522 -4.37 -7.72 -7.13
CA ALA A 522 -4.50 -6.76 -8.23
C ALA A 522 -4.39 -7.40 -9.63
N HIS A 523 -3.84 -8.61 -9.73
CA HIS A 523 -3.81 -9.34 -11.00
C HIS A 523 -5.23 -9.78 -11.41
N PRO A 524 -5.64 -9.60 -12.68
CA PRO A 524 -7.02 -9.80 -13.12
C PRO A 524 -7.60 -11.20 -12.88
N PHE A 525 -6.77 -12.25 -12.81
CA PHE A 525 -7.22 -13.64 -12.80
C PHE A 525 -6.76 -14.47 -11.60
N LEU A 526 -5.61 -14.18 -10.98
CA LEU A 526 -5.00 -15.05 -9.96
C LEU A 526 -5.91 -15.33 -8.77
N TYR A 527 -6.56 -14.31 -8.23
CA TYR A 527 -7.49 -14.50 -7.11
C TYR A 527 -8.67 -15.41 -7.48
N SER A 528 -9.22 -15.22 -8.69
CA SER A 528 -10.33 -16.04 -9.19
C SER A 528 -9.91 -17.51 -9.41
N GLU A 529 -8.69 -17.75 -9.89
CA GLU A 529 -8.15 -19.11 -10.08
C GLU A 529 -7.91 -19.81 -8.75
N ILE A 530 -7.33 -19.11 -7.78
CA ILE A 530 -7.06 -19.65 -6.43
C ILE A 530 -8.38 -19.95 -5.71
N SER A 531 -9.33 -19.01 -5.71
CA SER A 531 -10.65 -19.20 -5.09
C SER A 531 -11.41 -20.37 -5.72
N ALA A 532 -11.34 -20.51 -7.05
CA ALA A 532 -11.93 -21.64 -7.75
C ALA A 532 -11.27 -22.98 -7.36
N ALA A 533 -9.95 -23.01 -7.21
CA ALA A 533 -9.22 -24.20 -6.79
C ALA A 533 -9.50 -24.62 -5.34
N GLN A 534 -9.86 -23.68 -4.48
CA GLN A 534 -10.21 -23.90 -3.07
C GLN A 534 -11.70 -24.21 -2.85
N ASN A 535 -12.53 -24.11 -3.89
CA ASN A 535 -13.97 -24.37 -3.79
C ASN A 535 -14.24 -25.82 -3.36
N GLU A 536 -15.05 -26.01 -2.31
CA GLU A 536 -15.44 -27.32 -1.78
C GLU A 536 -16.22 -28.14 -2.82
N ASN A 537 -17.06 -27.48 -3.60
CA ASN A 537 -17.76 -28.10 -4.72
C ASN A 537 -16.85 -28.18 -5.95
N ALA A 538 -16.24 -29.35 -6.16
CA ALA A 538 -15.28 -29.58 -7.24
C ALA A 538 -15.83 -29.29 -8.66
N LYS A 539 -17.15 -29.47 -8.91
CA LYS A 539 -17.76 -29.21 -10.22
C LYS A 539 -17.89 -27.71 -10.48
N GLU A 540 -18.32 -26.97 -9.47
CA GLU A 540 -18.40 -25.51 -9.55
C GLU A 540 -17.00 -24.88 -9.59
N GLY A 541 -16.09 -25.37 -8.76
CA GLY A 541 -14.69 -24.98 -8.78
C GLY A 541 -14.04 -25.15 -10.15
N LEU A 542 -14.20 -26.32 -10.78
CA LEU A 542 -13.69 -26.57 -12.13
C LEU A 542 -14.31 -25.63 -13.17
N LYS A 543 -15.61 -25.34 -13.08
CA LYS A 543 -16.28 -24.41 -14.01
C LYS A 543 -15.78 -22.97 -13.85
N ALA A 544 -15.61 -22.52 -12.61
CA ALA A 544 -15.07 -21.20 -12.31
C ALA A 544 -13.60 -21.08 -12.75
N PHE A 545 -12.80 -22.11 -12.45
CA PHE A 545 -11.39 -22.18 -12.85
C PHE A 545 -11.24 -22.16 -14.39
N ASP A 546 -12.06 -22.92 -15.13
CA ASP A 546 -12.04 -22.94 -16.61
C ASP A 546 -12.27 -21.53 -17.19
N LYS A 547 -13.21 -20.77 -16.61
CA LYS A 547 -13.49 -19.40 -17.05
C LYS A 547 -12.30 -18.47 -16.76
N ALA A 548 -11.75 -18.53 -15.56
CA ALA A 548 -10.61 -17.71 -15.16
C ALA A 548 -9.36 -18.06 -15.96
N PHE A 549 -9.02 -19.33 -16.10
CA PHE A 549 -7.87 -19.83 -16.86
C PHE A 549 -7.92 -19.48 -18.34
N ALA A 550 -9.09 -19.58 -18.98
CA ALA A 550 -9.24 -19.16 -20.37
C ALA A 550 -9.04 -17.65 -20.55
N GLY A 551 -9.56 -16.84 -19.61
CA GLY A 551 -9.31 -15.40 -19.59
C GLY A 551 -7.84 -15.06 -19.34
N HIS A 552 -7.20 -15.75 -18.41
CA HIS A 552 -5.79 -15.58 -18.09
C HIS A 552 -4.88 -15.90 -19.29
N THR A 553 -5.18 -16.98 -20.01
CA THR A 553 -4.45 -17.34 -21.25
C THR A 553 -4.57 -16.23 -22.31
N ALA A 554 -5.77 -15.67 -22.50
CA ALA A 554 -5.98 -14.56 -23.44
C ALA A 554 -5.23 -13.29 -23.00
N PHE A 555 -5.27 -12.96 -21.72
CA PHE A 555 -4.53 -11.87 -21.09
C PHE A 555 -3.01 -12.02 -21.31
N MET A 556 -2.46 -13.22 -21.08
CA MET A 556 -1.04 -13.50 -21.29
C MET A 556 -0.64 -13.29 -22.76
N LEU A 557 -1.40 -13.84 -23.69
CA LEU A 557 -1.14 -13.68 -25.14
C LEU A 557 -1.21 -12.21 -25.56
N ARG A 558 -2.17 -11.47 -25.08
CA ARG A 558 -2.27 -10.02 -25.31
C ARG A 558 -1.05 -9.27 -24.80
N ASN A 559 -0.62 -9.56 -23.57
CA ASN A 559 0.54 -8.88 -22.98
C ASN A 559 1.85 -9.26 -23.67
N ILE A 560 2.01 -10.49 -24.17
CA ILE A 560 3.13 -10.88 -25.02
C ILE A 560 3.13 -10.05 -26.32
N ALA A 561 2.02 -10.05 -27.04
CA ALA A 561 1.89 -9.32 -28.30
C ALA A 561 2.05 -7.80 -28.10
N GLY A 562 1.35 -7.23 -27.13
CA GLY A 562 1.38 -5.80 -26.86
C GLY A 562 2.72 -5.33 -26.34
N SER A 563 3.36 -6.08 -25.43
CA SER A 563 4.70 -5.73 -24.94
C SER A 563 5.73 -5.75 -26.10
N LEU A 564 5.69 -6.76 -26.94
CA LEU A 564 6.57 -6.82 -28.12
C LEU A 564 6.34 -5.60 -29.04
N PHE A 565 5.08 -5.30 -29.36
CA PHE A 565 4.74 -4.17 -30.23
C PHE A 565 5.17 -2.83 -29.67
N HIS A 566 4.82 -2.56 -28.42
CA HIS A 566 5.16 -1.28 -27.80
C HIS A 566 6.67 -1.13 -27.55
N ASN A 567 7.39 -2.21 -27.32
CA ASN A 567 8.85 -2.14 -27.20
C ASN A 567 9.52 -1.90 -28.56
N ILE A 568 9.08 -2.55 -29.65
CA ILE A 568 9.64 -2.30 -31.01
C ILE A 568 9.30 -0.88 -31.48
N THR A 569 8.09 -0.40 -31.21
CA THR A 569 7.63 0.93 -31.62
C THR A 569 7.99 2.04 -30.63
N LEU A 570 8.75 1.71 -29.57
CA LEU A 570 9.09 2.64 -28.49
C LEU A 570 7.88 3.35 -27.89
N GLY A 571 6.72 2.65 -27.83
CA GLY A 571 5.47 3.15 -27.30
C GLY A 571 4.70 4.14 -28.20
N ALA A 572 5.14 4.39 -29.42
CA ALA A 572 4.52 5.40 -30.29
C ALA A 572 3.00 5.19 -30.55
N PHE A 573 2.54 3.93 -30.48
CA PHE A 573 1.14 3.55 -30.65
C PHE A 573 0.43 3.20 -29.34
N ALA A 574 1.08 3.36 -28.21
CA ALA A 574 0.47 3.14 -26.91
C ALA A 574 -0.57 4.24 -26.61
N SER A 575 -1.57 3.89 -25.78
CA SER A 575 -2.63 4.84 -25.43
C SER A 575 -2.13 6.01 -24.59
N SER A 576 -2.71 7.17 -24.81
CA SER A 576 -2.52 8.36 -23.99
C SER A 576 -3.86 9.07 -23.81
N PRO A 577 -4.18 9.60 -22.64
CA PRO A 577 -5.40 10.34 -22.40
C PRO A 577 -5.33 11.77 -22.97
N THR A 578 -4.15 12.26 -23.27
CA THR A 578 -3.89 13.64 -23.72
C THR A 578 -3.10 13.70 -25.04
N GLN A 579 -3.27 14.80 -25.77
CA GLN A 579 -2.44 15.15 -26.94
C GLN A 579 -1.38 16.23 -26.60
N GLY A 580 -1.37 16.72 -25.37
CA GLY A 580 -0.46 17.76 -24.89
C GLY A 580 0.97 17.29 -24.62
N PRO A 581 1.76 18.06 -23.85
CA PRO A 581 3.18 17.77 -23.56
C PRO A 581 3.40 16.40 -22.92
N LEU A 582 2.45 15.92 -22.12
CA LEU A 582 2.55 14.63 -21.44
C LEU A 582 2.20 13.42 -22.31
N LYS A 583 1.75 13.58 -23.56
CA LYS A 583 1.37 12.47 -24.44
C LYS A 583 2.42 11.38 -24.47
N LYS A 584 3.66 11.73 -24.75
CA LYS A 584 4.77 10.77 -24.83
C LYS A 584 5.02 10.07 -23.51
N HIS A 585 4.87 10.77 -22.39
CA HIS A 585 5.08 10.20 -21.06
C HIS A 585 4.00 9.17 -20.69
N TYR A 586 2.73 9.42 -21.01
CA TYR A 586 1.65 8.42 -20.87
C TYR A 586 1.86 7.20 -21.79
N GLN A 587 2.30 7.42 -23.02
CA GLN A 587 2.60 6.34 -23.95
C GLN A 587 3.75 5.44 -23.43
N GLN A 588 4.81 6.04 -22.88
CA GLN A 588 5.89 5.28 -22.24
C GLN A 588 5.40 4.55 -20.99
N LEU A 589 4.60 5.20 -20.14
CA LEU A 589 4.04 4.57 -18.96
C LEU A 589 3.20 3.33 -19.33
N HIS A 590 2.35 3.41 -20.36
CA HIS A 590 1.61 2.26 -20.88
C HIS A 590 2.56 1.12 -21.33
N ARG A 591 3.59 1.45 -22.11
CA ARG A 591 4.60 0.49 -22.57
C ARG A 591 5.24 -0.28 -21.40
N TYR A 592 5.66 0.43 -20.35
CA TYR A 592 6.28 -0.18 -19.19
C TYR A 592 5.27 -0.94 -18.31
N ALA A 593 4.05 -0.45 -18.17
CA ALA A 593 2.97 -1.16 -17.47
C ALA A 593 2.66 -2.51 -18.17
N GLN A 594 2.64 -2.54 -19.50
CA GLN A 594 2.42 -3.78 -20.24
C GLN A 594 3.60 -4.77 -20.11
N SER A 595 4.83 -4.26 -20.11
CA SER A 595 6.02 -5.08 -19.84
C SER A 595 6.00 -5.62 -18.40
N PHE A 596 5.58 -4.80 -17.42
CA PHE A 596 5.41 -5.22 -16.04
C PHE A 596 4.36 -6.32 -15.89
N ALA A 597 3.19 -6.17 -16.54
CA ALA A 597 2.14 -7.18 -16.51
C ALA A 597 2.63 -8.52 -17.05
N LEU A 598 3.35 -8.52 -18.19
CA LEU A 598 3.92 -9.73 -18.79
C LEU A 598 4.95 -10.40 -17.86
N VAL A 599 5.94 -9.65 -17.38
CA VAL A 599 7.01 -10.20 -16.54
C VAL A 599 6.47 -10.61 -15.17
N GLY A 600 5.54 -9.84 -14.61
CA GLY A 600 4.86 -10.15 -13.35
C GLY A 600 4.09 -11.46 -13.40
N ASP A 601 3.37 -11.68 -14.49
CA ASP A 601 2.66 -12.92 -14.74
C ASP A 601 3.64 -14.12 -14.83
N TRP A 602 4.72 -14.01 -15.58
CA TRP A 602 5.75 -15.05 -15.63
C TRP A 602 6.40 -15.32 -14.27
N VAL A 603 6.69 -14.29 -13.49
CA VAL A 603 7.25 -14.45 -12.14
C VAL A 603 6.30 -15.24 -11.26
N VAL A 604 5.00 -14.94 -11.31
CA VAL A 604 3.99 -15.64 -10.50
C VAL A 604 3.79 -17.08 -10.97
N VAL A 605 3.69 -17.30 -12.28
CA VAL A 605 3.48 -18.65 -12.86
C VAL A 605 4.68 -19.58 -12.59
N VAL A 606 5.92 -19.06 -12.74
CA VAL A 606 7.13 -19.87 -12.57
C VAL A 606 7.42 -20.13 -11.08
N LEU A 607 7.25 -19.11 -10.22
CA LEU A 607 7.58 -19.25 -8.80
C LEU A 607 6.43 -19.83 -7.96
N GLY A 608 5.18 -19.63 -8.37
CA GLY A 608 4.02 -20.05 -7.59
C GLY A 608 4.13 -19.61 -6.12
N GLY A 609 3.98 -20.55 -5.19
CA GLY A 609 4.11 -20.28 -3.75
C GLY A 609 5.50 -19.83 -3.28
N ASP A 610 6.55 -20.11 -4.07
CA ASP A 610 7.92 -19.73 -3.73
C ASP A 610 8.18 -18.22 -3.85
N ILE A 611 7.28 -17.47 -4.46
CA ILE A 611 7.36 -16.01 -4.53
C ILE A 611 7.51 -15.36 -3.14
N LYS A 612 6.92 -15.97 -2.10
CA LYS A 612 7.05 -15.52 -0.70
C LYS A 612 8.46 -15.76 -0.13
N ARG A 613 9.19 -16.72 -0.68
CA ARG A 613 10.56 -17.07 -0.29
C ARG A 613 11.61 -16.40 -1.18
N LYS A 614 11.31 -16.21 -2.46
CA LYS A 614 12.18 -15.54 -3.44
C LYS A 614 12.04 -14.01 -3.36
N GLN A 615 12.25 -13.48 -2.15
CA GLN A 615 11.97 -12.09 -1.81
C GLN A 615 12.80 -11.06 -2.57
N MET A 616 13.98 -11.44 -3.10
CA MET A 616 14.75 -10.56 -3.97
C MET A 616 14.02 -10.27 -5.29
N LEU A 617 13.42 -11.28 -5.91
CA LEU A 617 12.63 -11.11 -7.14
C LEU A 617 11.33 -10.35 -6.85
N SER A 618 10.60 -10.76 -5.80
CA SER A 618 9.39 -10.08 -5.36
C SER A 618 9.64 -8.59 -5.07
N GLY A 619 10.74 -8.26 -4.37
CA GLY A 619 11.12 -6.89 -4.08
C GLY A 619 11.44 -6.06 -5.32
N ARG A 620 12.11 -6.63 -6.34
CA ARG A 620 12.38 -5.94 -7.60
C ARG A 620 11.12 -5.67 -8.41
N MET A 621 10.19 -6.63 -8.43
CA MET A 621 8.88 -6.43 -9.05
C MET A 621 8.06 -5.37 -8.29
N ALA A 622 8.17 -5.31 -6.96
CA ALA A 622 7.57 -4.27 -6.15
C ALA A 622 8.16 -2.88 -6.44
N ASP A 623 9.45 -2.78 -6.70
CA ASP A 623 10.09 -1.53 -7.12
C ASP A 623 9.57 -1.05 -8.46
N ILE A 624 9.41 -1.93 -9.45
CA ILE A 624 8.85 -1.59 -10.76
C ILE A 624 7.40 -1.07 -10.61
N LEU A 625 6.55 -1.79 -9.85
CA LEU A 625 5.18 -1.36 -9.60
C LEU A 625 5.13 0.01 -8.91
N SER A 626 6.02 0.22 -7.93
CA SER A 626 6.10 1.48 -7.20
C SER A 626 6.52 2.63 -8.11
N ASP A 627 7.51 2.42 -8.97
CA ASP A 627 7.97 3.44 -9.91
C ASP A 627 6.90 3.78 -10.97
N LEU A 628 6.13 2.79 -11.44
CA LEU A 628 4.97 3.02 -12.30
C LEU A 628 3.87 3.84 -11.60
N TYR A 629 3.60 3.54 -10.33
CA TYR A 629 2.63 4.30 -9.54
C TYR A 629 3.08 5.75 -9.31
N LEU A 630 4.31 5.94 -8.86
CA LEU A 630 4.88 7.27 -8.63
C LEU A 630 4.92 8.12 -9.91
N TRP A 631 5.25 7.50 -11.03
CA TRP A 631 5.18 8.14 -12.34
C TRP A 631 3.76 8.57 -12.69
N SER A 632 2.78 7.66 -12.56
CA SER A 632 1.35 7.95 -12.83
C SER A 632 0.85 9.17 -12.06
N THR A 633 1.11 9.19 -10.75
CA THR A 633 0.65 10.26 -9.86
C THR A 633 1.40 11.57 -10.09
N THR A 634 2.62 11.53 -10.60
CA THR A 634 3.36 12.73 -11.02
C THR A 634 2.71 13.39 -12.23
N LEU A 635 2.32 12.59 -13.24
CA LEU A 635 1.63 13.13 -14.42
C LEU A 635 0.26 13.72 -14.04
N LYS A 636 -0.50 12.99 -13.22
CA LYS A 636 -1.79 13.45 -12.71
C LYS A 636 -1.65 14.77 -11.94
N ARG A 637 -0.67 14.87 -11.05
CA ARG A 637 -0.42 16.10 -10.29
C ARG A 637 -0.22 17.30 -11.20
N TRP A 638 0.61 17.17 -12.25
CA TRP A 638 0.86 18.26 -13.16
C TRP A 638 -0.43 18.74 -13.87
N GLU A 639 -1.29 17.80 -14.25
CA GLU A 639 -2.59 18.13 -14.85
C GLU A 639 -3.54 18.78 -13.83
N ASP A 640 -3.62 18.21 -12.62
CA ASP A 640 -4.45 18.72 -11.53
C ASP A 640 -4.05 20.15 -11.08
N ASP A 641 -2.75 20.45 -11.13
CA ASP A 641 -2.22 21.77 -10.76
C ASP A 641 -2.36 22.81 -11.89
N GLY A 642 -3.01 22.45 -13.01
CA GLY A 642 -3.31 23.35 -14.12
C GLY A 642 -2.22 23.41 -15.19
N ALA A 643 -1.42 22.36 -15.31
CA ALA A 643 -0.41 22.20 -16.35
C ALA A 643 0.64 23.34 -16.36
N ILE A 644 1.18 23.64 -15.18
CA ILE A 644 2.15 24.73 -14.98
C ILE A 644 3.41 24.44 -15.81
N ALA A 645 3.70 25.32 -16.75
CA ALA A 645 4.80 25.12 -17.71
C ALA A 645 6.17 25.07 -17.04
N GLU A 646 6.36 25.84 -15.98
CA GLU A 646 7.60 25.93 -15.20
C GLU A 646 7.92 24.61 -14.46
N ASP A 647 6.91 23.78 -14.15
CA ASP A 647 7.08 22.51 -13.50
C ASP A 647 7.38 21.37 -14.50
N LEU A 648 7.13 21.57 -15.80
CA LEU A 648 7.30 20.53 -16.81
C LEU A 648 8.72 19.94 -16.84
N PRO A 649 9.81 20.71 -16.74
CA PRO A 649 11.16 20.15 -16.70
C PRO A 649 11.39 19.22 -15.48
N VAL A 650 10.76 19.52 -14.34
CA VAL A 650 10.83 18.67 -13.15
C VAL A 650 10.09 17.34 -13.39
N VAL A 651 8.90 17.41 -14.01
CA VAL A 651 8.12 16.23 -14.38
C VAL A 651 8.89 15.34 -15.36
N GLU A 652 9.50 15.92 -16.40
CA GLU A 652 10.32 15.21 -17.40
C GLU A 652 11.53 14.53 -16.75
N ALA A 653 12.23 15.21 -15.84
CA ALA A 653 13.36 14.66 -15.11
C ALA A 653 12.93 13.50 -14.19
N ILE A 654 11.78 13.60 -13.51
CA ILE A 654 11.20 12.51 -12.71
C ILE A 654 10.92 11.30 -13.60
N VAL A 655 10.27 11.50 -14.74
CA VAL A 655 9.95 10.42 -15.68
C VAL A 655 11.20 9.70 -16.15
N GLN A 656 12.26 10.43 -16.50
CA GLN A 656 13.54 9.83 -16.91
C GLN A 656 14.16 8.99 -15.80
N ASP A 657 14.17 9.47 -14.56
CA ASP A 657 14.63 8.70 -13.40
C ASP A 657 13.81 7.43 -13.17
N ARG A 658 12.48 7.51 -13.34
CA ARG A 658 11.60 6.31 -13.17
C ARG A 658 11.84 5.30 -14.27
N ILE A 659 12.04 5.71 -15.51
CA ILE A 659 12.40 4.83 -16.62
C ILE A 659 13.70 4.10 -16.31
N ALA A 660 14.76 4.82 -15.95
CA ALA A 660 16.05 4.24 -15.62
C ALA A 660 15.96 3.23 -14.44
N ALA A 661 15.19 3.56 -13.40
CA ALA A 661 14.97 2.68 -12.24
C ALA A 661 14.20 1.40 -12.62
N ILE A 662 13.15 1.53 -13.43
CA ILE A 662 12.36 0.40 -13.95
C ILE A 662 13.22 -0.53 -14.80
N GLU A 663 14.02 0.02 -15.73
CA GLU A 663 14.91 -0.76 -16.60
C GLU A 663 15.97 -1.50 -15.79
N ALA A 664 16.61 -0.84 -14.82
CA ALA A 664 17.56 -1.47 -13.92
C ALA A 664 16.93 -2.61 -13.11
N SER A 665 15.67 -2.43 -12.65
CA SER A 665 14.94 -3.45 -11.91
C SER A 665 14.58 -4.65 -12.79
N PHE A 666 14.16 -4.43 -14.05
CA PHE A 666 13.95 -5.52 -15.01
C PHE A 666 15.24 -6.30 -15.30
N GLN A 667 16.36 -5.63 -15.53
CA GLN A 667 17.66 -6.29 -15.72
C GLN A 667 18.01 -7.18 -14.54
N GLN A 668 17.79 -6.69 -13.31
CA GLN A 668 18.02 -7.47 -12.10
C GLN A 668 17.04 -8.64 -11.93
N VAL A 669 15.79 -8.50 -12.37
CA VAL A 669 14.83 -9.62 -12.40
C VAL A 669 15.35 -10.70 -13.34
N PHE A 670 15.67 -10.36 -14.58
CA PHE A 670 16.14 -11.33 -15.58
C PHE A 670 17.49 -11.98 -15.21
N ALA A 671 18.41 -11.24 -14.62
CA ALA A 671 19.69 -11.76 -14.17
C ALA A 671 19.58 -12.79 -13.03
N ASN A 672 18.44 -12.82 -12.31
CA ASN A 672 18.20 -13.71 -11.17
C ASN A 672 16.95 -14.59 -11.33
N PHE A 673 16.37 -14.59 -12.50
CA PHE A 673 15.24 -15.47 -12.81
C PHE A 673 15.74 -16.92 -12.88
N PRO A 674 15.02 -17.90 -12.26
CA PRO A 674 15.47 -19.29 -12.21
C PRO A 674 15.49 -19.99 -13.56
#